data_4ab77be6ae8cb02d8b6de1d5842e1d6f
#
_entry.id   4ab77be6ae8cb02d8b6de1d5842e1d6f
#
_cell.length_a   1.000
_cell.length_b   1.000
_cell.length_c   1.000
_cell.angle_alpha   90.00
_cell.angle_beta   90.00
_cell.angle_gamma   90.00
#
_symmetry.space_group_name_H-M   'P 1'
#
loop_
_entity.id
_entity.type
_entity.pdbx_description
1 polymer ?
#
loop_
_entity_poly.entity_id
_entity_poly.type
_entity_poly.pdbx_seq_one_letter_code
_entity_poly.pdbx_strand_id
1 'polypeptide(L)'
;MHLPLLKDILVLLGFSVVIVFVLQRLKLPSIIGFLVTGVLIGPYGLSLVNAVEEVEVLSEIGVILLLFVIGMELSINQLISIRKTVFVGGFFQVGITVLVACLVFYFIGNSWSEAVFVGLLFSLSSTAIVLKTLQDRKEIATPHGRNALAILIFQDIIVVPMMLVTPLMAGESENILLSVFGLLIKTLVVLIITFVSARYIVPKLLHAVAKTNSKELFLLVTITLCFAVAFLTSQAGLSLALGAFIAGLIVSESEYSHQATSIILPFRELFTSFFFVSVGMLLDLNFFLQNILIISLLVFAVFIVKTLIASLAVAILRYPPRTVILTGLSLFQVGEFAFILSKVGIEYQLLDAETNQYFLSVSIVSMLLTPFVIIFSDRITDKLMGVSQKLGLKKRLPSNNDNELLVSDDLENHLIIIGYGVNGSNLAKAATSSSIPFIVIDFDAEIVKHERERGLPIIFGDATQDHILETVYLQNARAAVIAISDNVATKTIVKNIRKHSDSLYLVVRTRFIKEISELFALGADEVIPEEFETSVQIFTHVLHNFLVSEDEIDQIVEKVRADNYQLFKGELKQPKSFKPNNLLADFNIICINIAADSNEFLGKPLLELNLRANYGINIIGIKRKEKLFQTIRPDDVLLQGDRVYIQGKQSNIEQF
;
A
#
# COMPACT_ATOMS: atom_id res chain seq x y z
N MET A 1 48.25 -20.10 0.31
CA MET A 1 47.61 -18.80 0.50
C MET A 1 46.39 -19.02 1.40
N HIS A 2 46.50 -18.70 2.67
CA HIS A 2 45.31 -18.71 3.55
C HIS A 2 44.56 -17.42 3.27
N LEU A 3 43.36 -17.55 2.72
CA LEU A 3 42.41 -16.44 2.58
C LEU A 3 41.33 -16.60 3.69
N PRO A 4 41.63 -16.23 4.94
CA PRO A 4 40.69 -16.41 6.06
C PRO A 4 39.37 -15.74 5.78
N LEU A 5 39.41 -14.53 5.23
CA LEU A 5 38.19 -13.77 4.84
C LEU A 5 37.31 -14.53 3.82
N LEU A 6 37.89 -15.19 2.81
CA LEU A 6 37.12 -15.94 1.83
C LEU A 6 36.40 -17.13 2.47
N LYS A 7 37.05 -17.84 3.42
CA LYS A 7 36.43 -18.92 4.17
C LYS A 7 35.23 -18.39 4.99
N ASP A 8 35.41 -17.28 5.69
CA ASP A 8 34.41 -16.73 6.56
C ASP A 8 33.21 -16.19 5.74
N ILE A 9 33.45 -15.53 4.60
CA ILE A 9 32.38 -15.16 3.66
C ILE A 9 31.62 -16.39 3.14
N LEU A 10 32.34 -17.48 2.79
CA LEU A 10 31.72 -18.72 2.31
C LEU A 10 30.85 -19.37 3.39
N VAL A 11 31.31 -19.42 4.63
CA VAL A 11 30.57 -19.92 5.78
C VAL A 11 29.32 -19.06 5.98
N LEU A 12 29.47 -17.74 6.01
CA LEU A 12 28.38 -16.80 6.21
C LEU A 12 27.31 -16.93 5.12
N LEU A 13 27.69 -16.90 3.85
CA LEU A 13 26.75 -17.03 2.73
C LEU A 13 26.12 -18.42 2.69
N GLY A 14 26.90 -19.48 2.94
CA GLY A 14 26.41 -20.86 2.92
C GLY A 14 25.35 -21.12 4.00
N PHE A 15 25.62 -20.71 5.24
CA PHE A 15 24.65 -20.83 6.33
C PHE A 15 23.42 -19.91 6.08
N SER A 16 23.65 -18.68 5.59
CA SER A 16 22.54 -17.77 5.25
C SER A 16 21.61 -18.38 4.21
N VAL A 17 22.13 -18.97 3.14
CA VAL A 17 21.32 -19.64 2.11
C VAL A 17 20.47 -20.74 2.71
N VAL A 18 21.05 -21.61 3.53
CA VAL A 18 20.31 -22.74 4.15
C VAL A 18 19.23 -22.25 5.10
N ILE A 19 19.58 -21.33 6.00
CA ILE A 19 18.67 -20.83 7.04
C ILE A 19 17.56 -20.01 6.42
N VAL A 20 17.87 -19.08 5.51
CA VAL A 20 16.88 -18.27 4.80
C VAL A 20 15.93 -19.15 3.98
N PHE A 21 16.46 -20.18 3.29
CA PHE A 21 15.64 -21.14 2.54
C PHE A 21 14.63 -21.87 3.45
N VAL A 22 15.07 -22.34 4.61
CA VAL A 22 14.18 -23.02 5.59
C VAL A 22 13.11 -22.05 6.11
N LEU A 23 13.53 -20.84 6.49
CA LEU A 23 12.60 -19.84 7.06
C LEU A 23 11.63 -19.28 6.01
N GLN A 24 12.03 -19.15 4.76
CA GLN A 24 11.13 -18.77 3.67
C GLN A 24 10.05 -19.83 3.42
N ARG A 25 10.34 -21.13 3.60
CA ARG A 25 9.29 -22.17 3.59
C ARG A 25 8.27 -22.00 4.73
N LEU A 26 8.69 -21.41 5.84
CA LEU A 26 7.82 -21.04 6.97
C LEU A 26 7.15 -19.67 6.75
N LYS A 27 7.33 -19.04 5.57
CA LYS A 27 6.82 -17.70 5.21
C LYS A 27 7.37 -16.59 6.10
N LEU A 28 8.58 -16.74 6.62
CA LEU A 28 9.28 -15.73 7.40
C LEU A 28 10.16 -14.86 6.49
N PRO A 29 10.27 -13.54 6.75
CA PRO A 29 11.15 -12.63 6.02
C PRO A 29 12.63 -13.04 6.09
N SER A 30 13.39 -12.79 5.01
CA SER A 30 14.81 -13.15 4.90
C SER A 30 15.68 -12.49 5.98
N ILE A 31 15.32 -11.29 6.44
CA ILE A 31 16.02 -10.55 7.51
C ILE A 31 16.14 -11.39 8.77
N ILE A 32 15.08 -12.10 9.16
CA ILE A 32 15.11 -13.01 10.31
C ILE A 32 16.13 -14.13 10.07
N GLY A 33 16.20 -14.65 8.85
CA GLY A 33 17.17 -15.66 8.47
C GLY A 33 18.62 -15.19 8.64
N PHE A 34 18.91 -13.97 8.24
CA PHE A 34 20.24 -13.39 8.41
C PHE A 34 20.59 -13.16 9.88
N LEU A 35 19.69 -12.62 10.68
CA LEU A 35 19.88 -12.46 12.13
C LEU A 35 20.15 -13.81 12.81
N VAL A 36 19.32 -14.83 12.54
CA VAL A 36 19.49 -16.19 13.10
C VAL A 36 20.83 -16.80 12.62
N THR A 37 21.21 -16.59 11.36
CA THR A 37 22.51 -17.02 10.85
C THR A 37 23.63 -16.41 11.69
N GLY A 38 23.61 -15.08 11.90
CA GLY A 38 24.62 -14.40 12.71
C GLY A 38 24.73 -14.93 14.13
N VAL A 39 23.58 -15.14 14.80
CA VAL A 39 23.53 -15.74 16.14
C VAL A 39 24.18 -17.13 16.15
N LEU A 40 23.94 -17.96 15.13
CA LEU A 40 24.44 -19.33 15.08
C LEU A 40 25.95 -19.39 14.75
N ILE A 41 26.44 -18.64 13.76
CA ILE A 41 27.83 -18.73 13.30
C ILE A 41 28.78 -17.77 14.04
N GLY A 42 28.22 -16.83 14.79
CA GLY A 42 28.94 -15.80 15.52
C GLY A 42 29.78 -16.31 16.68
N PRO A 43 30.57 -15.43 17.34
CA PRO A 43 31.49 -15.77 18.40
C PRO A 43 30.80 -16.36 19.64
N TYR A 44 29.57 -15.98 19.89
CA TYR A 44 28.76 -16.48 21.01
C TYR A 44 27.91 -17.72 20.66
N GLY A 45 27.94 -18.17 19.39
CA GLY A 45 27.28 -19.38 18.90
C GLY A 45 28.27 -20.52 18.64
N LEU A 46 28.33 -20.97 17.37
CA LEU A 46 29.24 -22.04 16.93
C LEU A 46 30.69 -21.57 16.71
N SER A 47 30.96 -20.28 16.81
CA SER A 47 32.27 -19.64 16.61
C SER A 47 32.95 -20.06 15.29
N LEU A 48 32.18 -20.13 14.20
CA LEU A 48 32.65 -20.55 12.88
C LEU A 48 33.33 -19.44 12.11
N VAL A 49 33.00 -18.17 12.42
CA VAL A 49 33.56 -16.96 11.82
C VAL A 49 34.64 -16.41 12.75
N ASN A 50 35.84 -16.21 12.21
CA ASN A 50 36.99 -15.71 12.97
C ASN A 50 37.32 -14.25 12.61
N ALA A 51 36.96 -13.81 11.41
CA ALA A 51 37.25 -12.48 10.87
C ALA A 51 36.05 -11.52 11.17
N VAL A 52 35.77 -11.30 12.45
CA VAL A 52 34.60 -10.50 12.89
C VAL A 52 34.74 -9.04 12.45
N GLU A 53 35.95 -8.46 12.53
CA GLU A 53 36.20 -7.08 12.12
C GLU A 53 35.99 -6.87 10.62
N GLU A 54 36.37 -7.81 9.79
CA GLU A 54 36.19 -7.73 8.34
C GLU A 54 34.72 -7.88 7.94
N VAL A 55 33.96 -8.72 8.65
CA VAL A 55 32.48 -8.81 8.48
C VAL A 55 31.83 -7.50 8.90
N GLU A 56 32.36 -6.84 9.92
CA GLU A 56 31.86 -5.53 10.36
C GLU A 56 32.07 -4.45 9.29
N VAL A 57 33.21 -4.43 8.60
CA VAL A 57 33.46 -3.52 7.46
C VAL A 57 32.45 -3.76 6.33
N LEU A 58 32.17 -5.03 5.99
CA LEU A 58 31.15 -5.37 4.99
C LEU A 58 29.75 -4.94 5.44
N SER A 59 29.47 -5.06 6.73
CA SER A 59 28.24 -4.59 7.36
C SER A 59 28.08 -3.07 7.24
N GLU A 60 29.13 -2.30 7.44
CA GLU A 60 29.11 -0.83 7.28
C GLU A 60 28.79 -0.42 5.84
N ILE A 61 29.37 -1.09 4.85
CA ILE A 61 29.00 -0.90 3.45
C ILE A 61 27.51 -1.18 3.25
N GLY A 62 26.99 -2.23 3.90
CA GLY A 62 25.56 -2.56 3.88
C GLY A 62 24.68 -1.43 4.42
N VAL A 63 25.06 -0.83 5.54
CA VAL A 63 24.35 0.31 6.13
C VAL A 63 24.38 1.53 5.19
N ILE A 64 25.53 1.84 4.64
CA ILE A 64 25.71 2.95 3.69
C ILE A 64 24.79 2.76 2.48
N LEU A 65 24.81 1.59 1.84
CA LEU A 65 23.97 1.32 0.68
C LEU A 65 22.47 1.25 1.03
N LEU A 66 22.13 0.75 2.21
CA LEU A 66 20.76 0.73 2.69
C LEU A 66 20.19 2.14 2.82
N LEU A 67 20.90 3.01 3.53
CA LEU A 67 20.45 4.40 3.73
C LEU A 67 20.50 5.23 2.45
N PHE A 68 21.44 4.96 1.56
CA PHE A 68 21.48 5.56 0.24
C PHE A 68 20.21 5.25 -0.57
N VAL A 69 19.80 3.96 -0.62
CA VAL A 69 18.57 3.57 -1.33
C VAL A 69 17.34 4.17 -0.69
N ILE A 70 17.26 4.19 0.64
CA ILE A 70 16.13 4.84 1.34
C ILE A 70 16.06 6.33 0.99
N GLY A 71 17.20 7.01 0.96
CA GLY A 71 17.25 8.39 0.51
C GLY A 71 16.74 8.57 -0.93
N MET A 72 17.04 7.63 -1.83
CA MET A 72 16.55 7.66 -3.22
C MET A 72 15.05 7.35 -3.35
N GLU A 73 14.51 6.51 -2.49
CA GLU A 73 13.09 6.11 -2.51
C GLU A 73 12.17 7.20 -1.92
N LEU A 74 12.70 8.16 -1.17
CA LEU A 74 11.93 9.25 -0.60
C LEU A 74 11.48 10.25 -1.69
N SER A 75 10.21 10.18 -2.05
CA SER A 75 9.57 11.14 -2.95
C SER A 75 8.77 12.19 -2.17
N ILE A 76 9.15 13.46 -2.31
CA ILE A 76 8.46 14.59 -1.66
C ILE A 76 6.98 14.63 -2.05
N ASN A 77 6.65 14.33 -3.30
CA ASN A 77 5.26 14.35 -3.78
C ASN A 77 4.38 13.28 -3.12
N GLN A 78 4.92 12.08 -2.86
CA GLN A 78 4.20 11.03 -2.13
C GLN A 78 4.00 11.41 -0.66
N LEU A 79 5.00 12.00 -0.02
CA LEU A 79 4.91 12.50 1.36
C LEU A 79 3.83 13.58 1.53
N ILE A 80 3.68 14.47 0.55
CA ILE A 80 2.66 15.52 0.58
C ILE A 80 1.24 14.92 0.56
N SER A 81 1.02 13.82 -0.17
CA SER A 81 -0.31 13.19 -0.30
C SER A 81 -0.81 12.54 1.01
N ILE A 82 0.10 12.06 1.86
CA ILE A 82 -0.21 11.40 3.15
C ILE A 82 0.34 12.16 4.36
N ARG A 83 0.70 13.44 4.16
CA ARG A 83 1.42 14.29 5.12
C ARG A 83 0.86 14.28 6.54
N LYS A 84 -0.48 14.28 6.68
CA LYS A 84 -1.11 14.33 8.00
C LYS A 84 -0.84 13.07 8.80
N THR A 85 -1.00 11.90 8.22
CA THR A 85 -0.71 10.62 8.88
C THR A 85 0.77 10.45 9.13
N VAL A 86 1.63 10.84 8.18
CA VAL A 86 3.09 10.79 8.34
C VAL A 86 3.54 11.66 9.50
N PHE A 87 3.24 12.97 9.44
CA PHE A 87 3.79 13.91 10.43
C PHE A 87 3.05 13.87 11.76
N VAL A 88 1.71 13.82 11.78
CA VAL A 88 0.96 13.79 13.05
C VAL A 88 1.03 12.39 13.66
N GLY A 89 0.70 11.34 12.91
CA GLY A 89 0.73 9.97 13.41
C GLY A 89 2.14 9.54 13.84
N GLY A 90 3.15 9.81 13.00
CA GLY A 90 4.55 9.50 13.29
C GLY A 90 5.10 10.30 14.46
N PHE A 91 4.85 11.61 14.53
CA PHE A 91 5.29 12.46 15.63
C PHE A 91 4.74 12.00 16.99
N PHE A 92 3.44 11.73 17.08
CA PHE A 92 2.84 11.24 18.31
C PHE A 92 3.34 9.84 18.67
N GLN A 93 3.48 8.94 17.69
CA GLN A 93 3.97 7.59 17.96
C GLN A 93 5.42 7.64 18.47
N VAL A 94 6.34 8.32 17.80
CA VAL A 94 7.74 8.44 18.20
C VAL A 94 7.86 9.22 19.50
N GLY A 95 7.25 10.41 19.61
CA GLY A 95 7.35 11.27 20.77
C GLY A 95 6.82 10.62 22.05
N ILE A 96 5.65 9.97 21.99
CA ILE A 96 5.10 9.29 23.18
C ILE A 96 5.95 8.07 23.53
N THR A 97 6.47 7.31 22.53
CA THR A 97 7.35 6.16 22.83
C THR A 97 8.63 6.61 23.50
N VAL A 98 9.27 7.65 22.99
CA VAL A 98 10.47 8.23 23.62
C VAL A 98 10.17 8.69 25.04
N LEU A 99 9.06 9.41 25.25
CA LEU A 99 8.67 9.89 26.56
C LEU A 99 8.45 8.74 27.57
N VAL A 100 7.68 7.73 27.18
CA VAL A 100 7.37 6.58 28.06
C VAL A 100 8.62 5.77 28.37
N ALA A 101 9.43 5.44 27.38
CA ALA A 101 10.66 4.70 27.58
C ALA A 101 11.67 5.51 28.43
N CYS A 102 11.82 6.80 28.14
CA CYS A 102 12.65 7.70 28.93
C CYS A 102 12.24 7.73 30.39
N LEU A 103 10.95 7.87 30.69
CA LEU A 103 10.46 7.85 32.07
C LEU A 103 10.76 6.53 32.77
N VAL A 104 10.52 5.40 32.10
CA VAL A 104 10.80 4.07 32.66
C VAL A 104 12.29 3.92 32.99
N PHE A 105 13.19 4.24 32.05
CA PHE A 105 14.63 4.09 32.24
C PHE A 105 15.19 5.08 33.29
N TYR A 106 14.68 6.32 33.31
CA TYR A 106 15.05 7.29 34.31
C TYR A 106 14.67 6.85 35.75
N PHE A 107 13.48 6.29 35.94
CA PHE A 107 13.04 5.74 37.23
C PHE A 107 13.79 4.47 37.66
N ILE A 108 14.39 3.74 36.73
CA ILE A 108 15.26 2.60 37.03
C ILE A 108 16.64 3.05 37.51
N GLY A 109 17.00 4.34 37.30
CA GLY A 109 18.24 4.93 37.82
C GLY A 109 19.28 5.32 36.76
N ASN A 110 18.94 5.24 35.48
CA ASN A 110 19.81 5.68 34.39
C ASN A 110 19.87 7.22 34.31
N SER A 111 20.93 7.75 33.74
CA SER A 111 21.05 9.19 33.47
C SER A 111 19.96 9.65 32.49
N TRP A 112 19.63 10.93 32.51
CA TRP A 112 18.65 11.50 31.59
C TRP A 112 19.00 11.29 30.11
N SER A 113 20.29 11.43 29.77
CA SER A 113 20.79 11.24 28.41
C SER A 113 20.64 9.79 27.94
N GLU A 114 21.02 8.81 28.75
CA GLU A 114 20.85 7.39 28.48
C GLU A 114 19.37 7.02 28.34
N ALA A 115 18.53 7.49 29.27
CA ALA A 115 17.10 7.22 29.27
C ALA A 115 16.40 7.76 28.00
N VAL A 116 16.72 8.97 27.55
CA VAL A 116 16.21 9.53 26.29
C VAL A 116 16.74 8.73 25.11
N PHE A 117 18.03 8.37 25.11
CA PHE A 117 18.63 7.61 24.02
C PHE A 117 17.99 6.23 23.85
N VAL A 118 17.76 5.51 24.94
CA VAL A 118 17.02 4.24 24.92
C VAL A 118 15.60 4.45 24.39
N GLY A 119 14.96 5.55 24.77
CA GLY A 119 13.65 5.93 24.20
C GLY A 119 13.68 6.11 22.69
N LEU A 120 14.73 6.72 22.13
CA LEU A 120 14.93 6.85 20.69
C LEU A 120 15.05 5.47 20.03
N LEU A 121 15.84 4.56 20.60
CA LEU A 121 16.01 3.19 20.08
C LEU A 121 14.67 2.45 20.00
N PHE A 122 13.90 2.44 21.08
CA PHE A 122 12.63 1.72 21.13
C PHE A 122 11.51 2.40 20.33
N SER A 123 11.66 3.65 19.91
CA SER A 123 10.65 4.35 19.12
C SER A 123 10.55 3.84 17.67
N LEU A 124 11.63 3.31 17.13
CA LEU A 124 11.74 2.84 15.76
C LEU A 124 11.14 1.44 15.58
N SER A 125 10.47 1.20 14.45
CA SER A 125 9.89 -0.10 14.08
C SER A 125 10.45 -0.57 12.74
N SER A 126 10.39 -1.88 12.46
CA SER A 126 10.97 -2.46 11.24
C SER A 126 10.09 -2.21 10.02
N THR A 127 10.53 -1.34 9.15
CA THR A 127 9.89 -1.05 7.86
C THR A 127 9.88 -2.28 6.97
N ALA A 128 11.02 -2.96 6.83
CA ALA A 128 11.15 -4.09 5.92
C ALA A 128 10.29 -5.30 6.31
N ILE A 129 10.21 -5.66 7.60
CA ILE A 129 9.40 -6.81 8.05
C ILE A 129 7.90 -6.52 7.93
N VAL A 130 7.48 -5.33 8.34
CA VAL A 130 6.05 -4.94 8.28
C VAL A 130 5.57 -4.87 6.85
N LEU A 131 6.29 -4.11 5.99
CA LEU A 131 5.88 -3.96 4.59
C LEU A 131 5.88 -5.28 3.85
N LYS A 132 6.91 -6.12 4.03
CA LYS A 132 6.97 -7.44 3.42
C LYS A 132 5.77 -8.30 3.85
N THR A 133 5.46 -8.34 5.14
CA THR A 133 4.35 -9.14 5.67
C THR A 133 2.99 -8.63 5.17
N LEU A 134 2.77 -7.31 5.18
CA LEU A 134 1.55 -6.69 4.64
C LEU A 134 1.43 -6.86 3.12
N GLN A 135 2.55 -6.84 2.38
CA GLN A 135 2.58 -7.08 0.95
C GLN A 135 2.19 -8.52 0.60
N ASP A 136 2.75 -9.50 1.31
CA ASP A 136 2.43 -10.91 1.11
C ASP A 136 0.94 -11.21 1.43
N ARG A 137 0.34 -10.45 2.35
CA ARG A 137 -1.09 -10.47 2.67
C ARG A 137 -1.93 -9.59 1.75
N LYS A 138 -1.30 -8.78 0.87
CA LYS A 138 -1.95 -7.79 0.00
C LYS A 138 -2.75 -6.72 0.76
N GLU A 139 -2.28 -6.35 1.94
CA GLU A 139 -2.93 -5.43 2.88
C GLU A 139 -2.31 -4.01 2.89
N ILE A 140 -1.26 -3.73 2.10
CA ILE A 140 -0.62 -2.39 2.06
C ILE A 140 -1.62 -1.29 1.68
N ALA A 141 -2.55 -1.57 0.76
CA ALA A 141 -3.54 -0.61 0.31
C ALA A 141 -4.72 -0.44 1.26
N THR A 142 -4.84 -1.26 2.31
CA THR A 142 -5.88 -1.14 3.33
C THR A 142 -5.63 0.07 4.24
N PRO A 143 -6.63 0.55 4.98
CA PRO A 143 -6.46 1.68 5.89
C PRO A 143 -5.36 1.48 6.92
N HIS A 144 -5.29 0.30 7.55
CA HIS A 144 -4.23 0.00 8.53
C HIS A 144 -2.85 -0.14 7.88
N GLY A 145 -2.77 -0.72 6.67
CA GLY A 145 -1.52 -0.81 5.92
C GLY A 145 -0.97 0.56 5.54
N ARG A 146 -1.83 1.48 5.06
CA ARG A 146 -1.44 2.86 4.75
C ARG A 146 -0.99 3.64 5.98
N ASN A 147 -1.67 3.47 7.12
CA ASN A 147 -1.27 4.13 8.37
C ASN A 147 0.05 3.57 8.90
N ALA A 148 0.25 2.25 8.86
CA ALA A 148 1.51 1.64 9.23
C ALA A 148 2.65 2.16 8.36
N LEU A 149 2.48 2.15 7.02
CA LEU A 149 3.44 2.71 6.08
C LEU A 149 3.77 4.18 6.36
N ALA A 150 2.75 5.02 6.61
CA ALA A 150 2.95 6.43 6.88
C ALA A 150 3.78 6.68 8.15
N ILE A 151 3.51 5.94 9.23
CA ILE A 151 4.28 6.05 10.48
C ILE A 151 5.72 5.54 10.28
N LEU A 152 5.91 4.43 9.57
CA LEU A 152 7.23 3.89 9.25
C LEU A 152 8.07 4.88 8.43
N ILE A 153 7.50 5.51 7.41
CA ILE A 153 8.17 6.56 6.64
C ILE A 153 8.62 7.71 7.56
N PHE A 154 7.78 8.13 8.52
CA PHE A 154 8.19 9.14 9.48
C PHE A 154 9.37 8.68 10.33
N GLN A 155 9.37 7.42 10.79
CA GLN A 155 10.47 6.84 11.57
C GLN A 155 11.77 6.78 10.75
N ASP A 156 11.70 6.42 9.48
CA ASP A 156 12.85 6.39 8.57
C ASP A 156 13.45 7.78 8.33
N ILE A 157 12.61 8.83 8.34
CA ILE A 157 13.07 10.21 8.22
C ILE A 157 13.65 10.72 9.54
N ILE A 158 13.00 10.47 10.67
CA ILE A 158 13.38 11.03 11.96
C ILE A 158 14.65 10.37 12.55
N VAL A 159 15.00 9.15 12.12
CA VAL A 159 16.24 8.49 12.56
C VAL A 159 17.48 9.32 12.22
N VAL A 160 17.44 10.07 11.13
CA VAL A 160 18.54 10.95 10.71
C VAL A 160 18.77 12.10 11.71
N PRO A 161 17.78 12.91 12.09
CA PRO A 161 17.91 13.84 13.22
C PRO A 161 18.30 13.17 14.53
N MET A 162 17.81 11.95 14.82
CA MET A 162 18.21 11.21 16.03
C MET A 162 19.71 10.94 16.06
N MET A 163 20.30 10.49 14.95
CA MET A 163 21.75 10.29 14.82
C MET A 163 22.53 11.59 15.00
N LEU A 164 22.00 12.71 14.52
CA LEU A 164 22.63 14.03 14.67
C LEU A 164 22.64 14.53 16.12
N VAL A 165 21.60 14.22 16.88
CA VAL A 165 21.45 14.66 18.29
C VAL A 165 22.24 13.76 19.23
N THR A 166 22.53 12.51 18.88
CA THR A 166 23.23 11.54 19.74
C THR A 166 24.56 12.05 20.30
N PRO A 167 25.49 12.62 19.52
CA PRO A 167 26.74 13.18 20.06
C PRO A 167 26.52 14.32 21.07
N LEU A 168 25.48 15.14 20.88
CA LEU A 168 25.15 16.23 21.80
C LEU A 168 24.64 15.71 23.14
N MET A 169 23.96 14.57 23.15
CA MET A 169 23.44 13.95 24.37
C MET A 169 24.56 13.36 25.24
N ALA A 170 25.69 13.01 24.65
CA ALA A 170 26.87 12.47 25.35
C ALA A 170 27.60 13.49 26.25
N GLY A 171 27.30 14.75 26.13
CA GLY A 171 27.79 15.78 27.08
C GLY A 171 29.27 16.19 26.91
N GLU A 172 29.89 15.89 25.76
CA GLU A 172 31.29 16.22 25.47
C GLU A 172 31.59 17.74 25.36
N SER A 173 30.58 18.58 25.56
CA SER A 173 30.75 20.03 25.38
C SER A 173 30.49 20.83 26.65
N GLU A 174 31.49 21.60 27.07
CA GLU A 174 31.38 22.58 28.19
C GLU A 174 30.30 23.65 27.97
N ASN A 175 29.86 23.85 26.70
CA ASN A 175 28.82 24.82 26.30
C ASN A 175 27.81 24.20 25.34
N ILE A 176 26.76 23.59 25.89
CA ILE A 176 25.67 22.96 25.12
C ILE A 176 25.11 23.92 24.06
N LEU A 177 24.94 25.20 24.39
CA LEU A 177 24.36 26.19 23.47
C LEU A 177 25.26 26.46 22.25
N LEU A 178 26.58 26.49 22.45
CA LEU A 178 27.56 26.70 21.37
C LEU A 178 27.67 25.46 20.48
N SER A 179 27.57 24.26 21.05
CA SER A 179 27.61 22.99 20.33
C SER A 179 26.34 22.78 19.51
N VAL A 180 25.16 23.07 20.05
CA VAL A 180 23.89 23.07 19.32
C VAL A 180 23.94 24.07 18.16
N PHE A 181 24.43 25.27 18.39
CA PHE A 181 24.57 26.29 17.35
C PHE A 181 25.58 25.86 16.28
N GLY A 182 26.70 25.27 16.67
CA GLY A 182 27.70 24.70 15.75
C GLY A 182 27.11 23.56 14.91
N LEU A 183 26.34 22.66 15.53
CA LEU A 183 25.65 21.59 14.82
C LEU A 183 24.60 22.14 13.83
N LEU A 184 23.81 23.12 14.25
CA LEU A 184 22.83 23.77 13.36
C LEU A 184 23.50 24.42 12.14
N ILE A 185 24.63 25.09 12.34
CA ILE A 185 25.41 25.67 11.23
C ILE A 185 25.95 24.56 10.32
N LYS A 186 26.58 23.53 10.87
CA LYS A 186 27.09 22.37 10.08
C LYS A 186 25.96 21.73 9.29
N THR A 187 24.83 21.45 9.94
CA THR A 187 23.66 20.87 9.27
C THR A 187 23.12 21.78 8.16
N LEU A 188 23.03 23.09 8.42
CA LEU A 188 22.60 24.05 7.41
C LEU A 188 23.55 24.12 6.21
N VAL A 189 24.86 24.12 6.45
CA VAL A 189 25.87 24.10 5.38
C VAL A 189 25.76 22.81 4.56
N VAL A 190 25.61 21.65 5.22
CA VAL A 190 25.41 20.37 4.55
C VAL A 190 24.12 20.39 3.72
N LEU A 191 23.01 20.90 4.26
CA LEU A 191 21.75 21.03 3.51
C LEU A 191 21.88 21.96 2.30
N ILE A 192 22.60 23.08 2.42
CA ILE A 192 22.84 24.00 1.29
C ILE A 192 23.68 23.28 0.20
N ILE A 193 24.78 22.63 0.59
CA ILE A 193 25.62 21.86 -0.34
C ILE A 193 24.79 20.75 -1.01
N THR A 194 23.98 20.04 -0.24
CA THR A 194 23.07 19.00 -0.73
C THR A 194 22.10 19.56 -1.77
N PHE A 195 21.44 20.66 -1.45
CA PHE A 195 20.49 21.32 -2.37
C PHE A 195 21.16 21.79 -3.65
N VAL A 196 22.32 22.42 -3.55
CA VAL A 196 23.08 22.89 -4.73
C VAL A 196 23.55 21.69 -5.58
N SER A 197 24.04 20.63 -4.93
CA SER A 197 24.49 19.42 -5.63
C SER A 197 23.35 18.69 -6.32
N ALA A 198 22.21 18.52 -5.63
CA ALA A 198 21.01 17.89 -6.18
C ALA A 198 20.44 18.66 -7.39
N ARG A 199 20.49 19.99 -7.33
CA ARG A 199 19.87 20.84 -8.37
C ARG A 199 20.76 21.05 -9.59
N TYR A 200 22.09 21.15 -9.39
CA TYR A 200 22.99 21.64 -10.45
C TYR A 200 24.10 20.67 -10.85
N ILE A 201 24.65 19.90 -9.92
CA ILE A 201 25.85 19.08 -10.16
C ILE A 201 25.46 17.67 -10.60
N VAL A 202 24.71 16.98 -9.74
CA VAL A 202 24.43 15.55 -9.92
C VAL A 202 23.56 15.26 -11.15
N PRO A 203 22.52 16.03 -11.47
CA PRO A 203 21.73 15.77 -12.69
C PRO A 203 22.57 15.88 -13.95
N LYS A 204 23.50 16.88 -14.02
CA LYS A 204 24.39 17.04 -15.16
C LYS A 204 25.40 15.90 -15.28
N LEU A 205 25.95 15.45 -14.14
CA LEU A 205 26.87 14.33 -14.09
C LEU A 205 26.19 13.05 -14.56
N LEU A 206 25.04 12.70 -13.96
CA LEU A 206 24.29 11.49 -14.30
C LEU A 206 23.80 11.53 -15.76
N HIS A 207 23.39 12.71 -16.26
CA HIS A 207 23.02 12.87 -17.67
C HIS A 207 24.19 12.61 -18.61
N ALA A 208 25.39 13.15 -18.31
CA ALA A 208 26.58 12.93 -19.11
C ALA A 208 26.97 11.43 -19.14
N VAL A 209 26.87 10.76 -18.01
CA VAL A 209 27.14 9.33 -17.88
C VAL A 209 26.07 8.49 -18.59
N ALA A 210 24.79 8.80 -18.42
CA ALA A 210 23.69 8.08 -19.07
C ALA A 210 23.80 8.13 -20.61
N LYS A 211 24.29 9.23 -21.18
CA LYS A 211 24.56 9.35 -22.63
C LYS A 211 25.58 8.34 -23.18
N THR A 212 26.43 7.80 -22.33
CA THR A 212 27.41 6.78 -22.76
C THR A 212 26.78 5.40 -22.96
N ASN A 213 25.54 5.18 -22.51
CA ASN A 213 24.83 3.91 -22.52
C ASN A 213 25.59 2.74 -21.82
N SER A 214 26.62 3.04 -21.01
CA SER A 214 27.36 2.04 -20.23
C SER A 214 26.74 1.88 -18.85
N LYS A 215 26.19 0.69 -18.57
CA LYS A 215 25.64 0.34 -17.26
C LYS A 215 26.72 0.29 -16.18
N GLU A 216 27.92 -0.17 -16.55
CA GLU A 216 29.07 -0.28 -15.65
C GLU A 216 29.52 1.11 -15.19
N LEU A 217 29.65 2.06 -16.12
CA LEU A 217 30.04 3.43 -15.79
C LEU A 217 28.98 4.10 -14.92
N PHE A 218 27.70 3.88 -15.22
CA PHE A 218 26.59 4.45 -14.43
C PHE A 218 26.59 3.90 -13.00
N LEU A 219 26.80 2.58 -12.83
CA LEU A 219 26.94 1.94 -11.52
C LEU A 219 28.11 2.53 -10.74
N LEU A 220 29.30 2.59 -11.35
CA LEU A 220 30.50 3.10 -10.71
C LEU A 220 30.33 4.55 -10.25
N VAL A 221 29.75 5.41 -11.08
CA VAL A 221 29.51 6.81 -10.74
C VAL A 221 28.50 6.93 -9.60
N THR A 222 27.44 6.12 -9.61
CA THR A 222 26.41 6.13 -8.55
C THR A 222 26.99 5.69 -7.21
N ILE A 223 27.78 4.60 -7.19
CA ILE A 223 28.47 4.13 -5.99
C ILE A 223 29.51 5.16 -5.51
N THR A 224 30.31 5.69 -6.43
CA THR A 224 31.32 6.72 -6.10
C THR A 224 30.68 7.94 -5.47
N LEU A 225 29.54 8.39 -6.03
CA LEU A 225 28.80 9.54 -5.49
C LEU A 225 28.28 9.25 -4.08
N CYS A 226 27.74 8.05 -3.84
CA CYS A 226 27.29 7.62 -2.52
C CYS A 226 28.43 7.68 -1.50
N PHE A 227 29.55 6.99 -1.78
CA PHE A 227 30.69 6.93 -0.86
C PHE A 227 31.41 8.27 -0.71
N ALA A 228 31.53 9.07 -1.78
CA ALA A 228 32.16 10.40 -1.71
C ALA A 228 31.37 11.34 -0.79
N VAL A 229 30.05 11.40 -0.92
CA VAL A 229 29.22 12.23 -0.03
C VAL A 229 29.27 11.69 1.40
N ALA A 230 29.17 10.38 1.61
CA ALA A 230 29.28 9.76 2.92
C ALA A 230 30.63 10.11 3.59
N PHE A 231 31.73 10.00 2.85
CA PHE A 231 33.06 10.34 3.33
C PHE A 231 33.20 11.85 3.67
N LEU A 232 32.77 12.73 2.77
CA LEU A 232 32.82 14.18 2.99
C LEU A 232 32.03 14.62 4.23
N THR A 233 30.84 14.03 4.42
CA THR A 233 30.03 14.31 5.60
C THR A 233 30.65 13.76 6.88
N SER A 234 31.31 12.61 6.83
CA SER A 234 32.07 12.05 7.95
C SER A 234 33.24 12.96 8.35
N GLN A 235 33.97 13.53 7.38
CA GLN A 235 35.02 14.52 7.66
C GLN A 235 34.47 15.82 8.32
N ALA A 236 33.21 16.14 8.08
CA ALA A 236 32.53 17.25 8.75
C ALA A 236 32.06 16.91 10.19
N GLY A 237 32.36 15.69 10.67
CA GLY A 237 31.97 15.20 12.01
C GLY A 237 30.53 14.69 12.08
N LEU A 238 29.97 14.25 10.96
CA LEU A 238 28.67 13.58 10.85
C LEU A 238 28.88 12.10 10.57
N SER A 239 27.85 11.24 10.80
CA SER A 239 28.00 9.81 10.53
C SER A 239 28.05 9.50 9.03
N LEU A 240 28.78 8.42 8.66
CA LEU A 240 28.79 7.88 7.28
C LEU A 240 27.38 7.54 6.79
N ALA A 241 26.57 7.00 7.68
CA ALA A 241 25.19 6.62 7.45
C ALA A 241 24.32 7.82 7.02
N LEU A 242 24.44 8.94 7.72
CA LEU A 242 23.78 10.19 7.38
C LEU A 242 24.23 10.70 6.00
N GLY A 243 25.53 10.65 5.72
CA GLY A 243 26.06 11.08 4.44
C GLY A 243 25.54 10.26 3.27
N ALA A 244 25.43 8.96 3.46
CA ALA A 244 24.83 8.07 2.46
C ALA A 244 23.35 8.40 2.20
N PHE A 245 22.57 8.65 3.25
CA PHE A 245 21.18 9.08 3.13
C PHE A 245 21.05 10.41 2.35
N ILE A 246 21.92 11.38 2.67
CA ILE A 246 21.96 12.66 1.95
C ILE A 246 22.32 12.45 0.48
N ALA A 247 23.29 11.57 0.17
CA ALA A 247 23.63 11.20 -1.21
C ALA A 247 22.40 10.64 -1.95
N GLY A 248 21.64 9.79 -1.29
CA GLY A 248 20.39 9.24 -1.82
C GLY A 248 19.35 10.33 -2.14
N LEU A 249 19.15 11.29 -1.23
CA LEU A 249 18.27 12.43 -1.46
C LEU A 249 18.74 13.29 -2.65
N ILE A 250 20.05 13.47 -2.82
CA ILE A 250 20.61 14.19 -3.97
C ILE A 250 20.25 13.49 -5.28
N VAL A 251 20.36 12.15 -5.33
CA VAL A 251 20.05 11.37 -6.53
C VAL A 251 18.54 11.27 -6.76
N SER A 252 17.70 11.26 -5.72
CA SER A 252 16.23 11.14 -5.81
C SER A 252 15.59 12.26 -6.64
N GLU A 253 16.18 13.46 -6.61
CA GLU A 253 15.72 14.62 -7.37
C GLU A 253 16.13 14.59 -8.86
N SER A 254 16.91 13.60 -9.29
CA SER A 254 17.31 13.44 -10.68
C SER A 254 16.32 12.55 -11.46
N GLU A 255 16.19 12.79 -12.76
CA GLU A 255 15.41 11.95 -13.70
C GLU A 255 15.92 10.50 -13.76
N TYR A 256 17.15 10.26 -13.26
CA TYR A 256 17.84 8.97 -13.28
C TYR A 256 17.69 8.17 -11.97
N SER A 257 16.91 8.66 -11.00
CA SER A 257 16.74 8.03 -9.68
C SER A 257 16.27 6.57 -9.77
N HIS A 258 15.28 6.28 -10.60
CA HIS A 258 14.78 4.92 -10.80
C HIS A 258 15.84 3.99 -11.39
N GLN A 259 16.65 4.47 -12.34
CA GLN A 259 17.75 3.69 -12.92
C GLN A 259 18.84 3.44 -11.87
N ALA A 260 19.22 4.46 -11.10
CA ALA A 260 20.19 4.35 -10.03
C ALA A 260 19.72 3.32 -8.97
N THR A 261 18.46 3.41 -8.52
CA THR A 261 17.89 2.46 -7.57
C THR A 261 17.92 1.03 -8.10
N SER A 262 17.49 0.80 -9.35
CA SER A 262 17.43 -0.55 -9.92
C SER A 262 18.80 -1.22 -10.04
N ILE A 263 19.86 -0.44 -10.31
CA ILE A 263 21.24 -0.96 -10.46
C ILE A 263 21.88 -1.21 -9.09
N ILE A 264 21.58 -0.38 -8.08
CA ILE A 264 22.15 -0.50 -6.73
C ILE A 264 21.44 -1.56 -5.89
N LEU A 265 20.17 -1.84 -6.16
CA LEU A 265 19.34 -2.73 -5.35
C LEU A 265 19.96 -4.11 -5.07
N PRO A 266 20.54 -4.84 -6.04
CA PRO A 266 21.19 -6.14 -5.77
C PRO A 266 22.38 -6.03 -4.81
N PHE A 267 23.17 -4.96 -4.91
CA PHE A 267 24.29 -4.71 -4.00
C PHE A 267 23.80 -4.36 -2.60
N ARG A 268 22.77 -3.51 -2.49
CA ARG A 268 22.13 -3.23 -1.22
C ARG A 268 21.67 -4.52 -0.54
N GLU A 269 20.97 -5.40 -1.24
CA GLU A 269 20.47 -6.65 -0.67
C GLU A 269 21.60 -7.56 -0.19
N LEU A 270 22.65 -7.70 -0.97
CA LEU A 270 23.82 -8.50 -0.60
C LEU A 270 24.49 -7.94 0.66
N PHE A 271 24.86 -6.65 0.66
CA PHE A 271 25.57 -6.05 1.78
C PHE A 271 24.70 -5.87 3.02
N THR A 272 23.40 -5.64 2.86
CA THR A 272 22.43 -5.63 3.97
C THR A 272 22.34 -7.01 4.64
N SER A 273 22.54 -8.11 3.90
CA SER A 273 22.62 -9.44 4.52
C SER A 273 23.81 -9.57 5.47
N PHE A 274 24.99 -9.02 5.10
CA PHE A 274 26.15 -8.96 5.98
C PHE A 274 25.87 -8.12 7.23
N PHE A 275 25.16 -6.99 7.08
CA PHE A 275 24.76 -6.16 8.21
C PHE A 275 23.89 -6.93 9.22
N PHE A 276 22.83 -7.61 8.76
CA PHE A 276 21.97 -8.37 9.68
C PHE A 276 22.68 -9.56 10.31
N VAL A 277 23.57 -10.23 9.55
CA VAL A 277 24.39 -11.32 10.13
C VAL A 277 25.33 -10.75 11.19
N SER A 278 26.01 -9.63 10.91
CA SER A 278 26.87 -8.95 11.88
C SER A 278 26.13 -8.57 13.15
N VAL A 279 24.92 -7.97 13.03
CA VAL A 279 24.06 -7.68 14.19
C VAL A 279 23.70 -8.95 14.98
N GLY A 280 23.38 -10.04 14.27
CA GLY A 280 23.11 -11.32 14.91
C GLY A 280 24.34 -11.86 15.67
N MET A 281 25.55 -11.68 15.16
CA MET A 281 26.80 -12.11 15.79
C MET A 281 27.08 -11.36 17.11
N LEU A 282 26.55 -10.15 17.29
CA LEU A 282 26.72 -9.36 18.53
C LEU A 282 25.85 -9.88 19.69
N LEU A 283 24.86 -10.73 19.43
CA LEU A 283 24.00 -11.28 20.49
C LEU A 283 24.73 -12.37 21.28
N ASP A 284 24.90 -12.15 22.58
CA ASP A 284 25.43 -13.16 23.49
C ASP A 284 24.33 -14.19 23.86
N LEU A 285 24.49 -15.40 23.34
CA LEU A 285 23.53 -16.50 23.63
C LEU A 285 23.55 -16.91 25.10
N ASN A 286 24.69 -16.83 25.78
CA ASN A 286 24.74 -17.15 27.22
C ASN A 286 23.99 -16.12 28.03
N PHE A 287 24.19 -14.83 27.74
CA PHE A 287 23.44 -13.75 28.35
C PHE A 287 21.92 -13.91 28.10
N PHE A 288 21.56 -14.21 26.85
CA PHE A 288 20.15 -14.42 26.45
C PHE A 288 19.52 -15.55 27.24
N LEU A 289 20.18 -16.73 27.34
CA LEU A 289 19.65 -17.89 28.04
C LEU A 289 19.56 -17.68 29.57
N GLN A 290 20.55 -17.01 30.17
CA GLN A 290 20.55 -16.68 31.59
C GLN A 290 19.46 -15.68 31.96
N ASN A 291 19.14 -14.76 31.06
CA ASN A 291 18.16 -13.69 31.29
C ASN A 291 16.84 -13.88 30.54
N ILE A 292 16.53 -15.12 30.11
CA ILE A 292 15.38 -15.40 29.24
C ILE A 292 14.04 -14.94 29.83
N LEU A 293 13.88 -14.99 31.16
CA LEU A 293 12.65 -14.54 31.83
C LEU A 293 12.52 -13.01 31.73
N ILE A 294 13.61 -12.26 32.00
CA ILE A 294 13.63 -10.80 31.94
C ILE A 294 13.41 -10.34 30.49
N ILE A 295 14.10 -10.98 29.54
CA ILE A 295 13.97 -10.68 28.12
C ILE A 295 12.53 -10.93 27.65
N SER A 296 11.92 -12.05 28.04
CA SER A 296 10.53 -12.36 27.69
C SER A 296 9.56 -11.33 28.27
N LEU A 297 9.77 -10.89 29.50
CA LEU A 297 8.98 -9.85 30.15
C LEU A 297 9.13 -8.50 29.41
N LEU A 298 10.37 -8.13 29.06
CA LEU A 298 10.65 -6.91 28.29
C LEU A 298 10.02 -6.94 26.90
N VAL A 299 10.12 -8.07 26.18
CA VAL A 299 9.46 -8.25 24.87
C VAL A 299 7.95 -8.07 25.01
N PHE A 300 7.35 -8.66 26.04
CA PHE A 300 5.92 -8.53 26.31
C PHE A 300 5.53 -7.09 26.68
N ALA A 301 6.35 -6.41 27.48
CA ALA A 301 6.15 -5.01 27.84
C ALA A 301 6.23 -4.11 26.59
N VAL A 302 7.26 -4.29 25.76
CA VAL A 302 7.42 -3.56 24.49
C VAL A 302 6.24 -3.83 23.56
N PHE A 303 5.81 -5.09 23.43
CA PHE A 303 4.63 -5.48 22.65
C PHE A 303 3.39 -4.68 23.06
N ILE A 304 3.08 -4.65 24.36
CA ILE A 304 1.89 -3.95 24.87
C ILE A 304 2.06 -2.43 24.71
N VAL A 305 3.17 -1.89 25.20
CA VAL A 305 3.37 -0.42 25.25
C VAL A 305 3.40 0.17 23.85
N LYS A 306 4.19 -0.38 22.93
CA LYS A 306 4.26 0.12 21.54
C LYS A 306 2.95 -0.08 20.79
N THR A 307 2.27 -1.22 20.97
CA THR A 307 0.93 -1.42 20.38
C THR A 307 -0.05 -0.36 20.84
N LEU A 308 -0.09 -0.07 22.15
CA LEU A 308 -0.99 0.96 22.69
C LEU A 308 -0.64 2.36 22.19
N ILE A 309 0.65 2.71 22.15
CA ILE A 309 1.10 4.02 21.69
C ILE A 309 0.82 4.21 20.19
N ALA A 310 1.14 3.22 19.35
CA ALA A 310 0.86 3.30 17.93
C ALA A 310 -0.66 3.33 17.65
N SER A 311 -1.44 2.55 18.41
CA SER A 311 -2.91 2.63 18.38
C SER A 311 -3.40 4.02 18.78
N LEU A 312 -2.86 4.61 19.84
CA LEU A 312 -3.23 5.96 20.29
C LEU A 312 -2.91 7.02 19.22
N ALA A 313 -1.74 6.94 18.60
CA ALA A 313 -1.34 7.85 17.52
C ALA A 313 -2.33 7.84 16.34
N VAL A 314 -2.80 6.65 15.96
CA VAL A 314 -3.81 6.50 14.88
C VAL A 314 -5.21 6.90 15.36
N ALA A 315 -5.55 6.68 16.63
CA ALA A 315 -6.82 7.11 17.21
C ALA A 315 -6.96 8.65 17.25
N ILE A 316 -5.87 9.37 17.48
CA ILE A 316 -5.81 10.85 17.39
C ILE A 316 -6.21 11.31 15.98
N LEU A 317 -5.90 10.56 14.95
CA LEU A 317 -6.27 10.81 13.56
C LEU A 317 -7.74 10.44 13.25
N ARG A 318 -8.50 9.95 14.25
CA ARG A 318 -9.91 9.58 14.19
C ARG A 318 -10.23 8.41 13.24
N TYR A 319 -9.29 7.48 13.06
CA TYR A 319 -9.57 6.24 12.32
C TYR A 319 -10.46 5.28 13.13
N PRO A 320 -11.20 4.36 12.45
CA PRO A 320 -12.04 3.37 13.11
C PRO A 320 -11.26 2.48 14.08
N PRO A 321 -11.89 1.98 15.18
CA PRO A 321 -11.22 1.18 16.20
C PRO A 321 -10.49 -0.05 15.66
N ARG A 322 -11.05 -0.71 14.65
CA ARG A 322 -10.41 -1.85 13.98
C ARG A 322 -9.08 -1.44 13.33
N THR A 323 -9.08 -0.37 12.54
CA THR A 323 -7.89 0.18 11.89
C THR A 323 -6.83 0.59 12.93
N VAL A 324 -7.27 1.22 14.02
CA VAL A 324 -6.43 1.63 15.15
C VAL A 324 -5.67 0.45 15.75
N ILE A 325 -6.39 -0.64 16.10
CA ILE A 325 -5.79 -1.82 16.73
C ILE A 325 -4.86 -2.55 15.74
N LEU A 326 -5.29 -2.75 14.50
CA LEU A 326 -4.48 -3.43 13.47
C LEU A 326 -3.17 -2.69 13.18
N THR A 327 -3.22 -1.35 13.09
CA THR A 327 -2.00 -0.55 12.92
C THR A 327 -1.07 -0.67 14.13
N GLY A 328 -1.62 -0.62 15.36
CA GLY A 328 -0.84 -0.79 16.58
C GLY A 328 -0.14 -2.14 16.63
N LEU A 329 -0.85 -3.23 16.33
CA LEU A 329 -0.29 -4.58 16.28
C LEU A 329 0.78 -4.75 15.18
N SER A 330 0.75 -3.93 14.13
CA SER A 330 1.76 -3.99 13.07
C SER A 330 3.07 -3.27 13.44
N LEU A 331 3.07 -2.37 14.43
CA LEU A 331 4.20 -1.48 14.74
C LEU A 331 4.87 -1.73 16.11
N PHE A 332 4.59 -2.86 16.76
CA PHE A 332 5.08 -3.11 18.13
C PHE A 332 6.57 -3.43 18.24
N GLN A 333 7.17 -3.97 17.19
CA GLN A 333 8.57 -4.42 17.20
C GLN A 333 9.55 -3.25 17.17
N VAL A 334 10.80 -3.55 17.54
CA VAL A 334 11.94 -2.64 17.32
C VAL A 334 12.50 -2.88 15.92
N GLY A 335 12.91 -1.81 15.23
CA GLY A 335 13.33 -1.85 13.84
C GLY A 335 14.84 -1.92 13.62
N GLU A 336 15.24 -2.16 12.38
CA GLU A 336 16.64 -2.26 11.94
C GLU A 336 17.45 -0.98 12.13
N PHE A 337 16.81 0.18 12.02
CA PHE A 337 17.49 1.46 12.23
C PHE A 337 17.91 1.68 13.68
N ALA A 338 17.24 1.03 14.62
CA ALA A 338 17.64 1.08 16.01
C ALA A 338 19.01 0.40 16.24
N PHE A 339 19.39 -0.61 15.45
CA PHE A 339 20.73 -1.19 15.52
C PHE A 339 21.82 -0.23 15.04
N ILE A 340 21.53 0.53 13.96
CA ILE A 340 22.45 1.56 13.49
C ILE A 340 22.62 2.64 14.54
N LEU A 341 21.51 3.09 15.11
CA LEU A 341 21.54 4.11 16.16
C LEU A 341 22.23 3.59 17.43
N SER A 342 22.03 2.32 17.83
CA SER A 342 22.68 1.74 19.01
C SER A 342 24.21 1.69 18.85
N LYS A 343 24.72 1.40 17.65
CA LYS A 343 26.17 1.46 17.37
C LYS A 343 26.74 2.84 17.62
N VAL A 344 26.06 3.89 17.15
CA VAL A 344 26.43 5.28 17.43
C VAL A 344 26.35 5.57 18.94
N GLY A 345 25.32 5.06 19.63
CA GLY A 345 25.19 5.25 21.09
C GLY A 345 26.29 4.62 21.91
N ILE A 346 26.81 3.45 21.48
CA ILE A 346 27.95 2.79 22.10
C ILE A 346 29.22 3.62 21.92
N GLU A 347 29.47 4.15 20.72
CA GLU A 347 30.62 5.02 20.43
C GLU A 347 30.66 6.26 21.36
N TYR A 348 29.48 6.83 21.67
CA TYR A 348 29.32 7.99 22.55
C TYR A 348 28.99 7.63 24.00
N GLN A 349 29.14 6.38 24.42
CA GLN A 349 28.92 5.91 25.79
C GLN A 349 27.52 6.21 26.37
N LEU A 350 26.52 6.33 25.50
CA LEU A 350 25.10 6.49 25.86
C LEU A 350 24.38 5.15 26.09
N LEU A 351 25.05 4.04 25.80
CA LEU A 351 24.52 2.70 25.93
C LEU A 351 25.63 1.79 26.47
N ASP A 352 25.45 1.26 27.65
CA ASP A 352 26.36 0.31 28.25
C ASP A 352 26.18 -1.10 27.63
N ALA A 353 27.18 -1.97 27.85
CA ALA A 353 27.20 -3.29 27.22
C ALA A 353 26.02 -4.18 27.64
N GLU A 354 25.59 -4.09 28.90
CA GLU A 354 24.49 -4.88 29.43
C GLU A 354 23.14 -4.44 28.85
N THR A 355 22.87 -3.14 28.87
CA THR A 355 21.67 -2.55 28.28
C THR A 355 21.60 -2.83 26.78
N ASN A 356 22.76 -2.80 26.08
CA ASN A 356 22.82 -3.16 24.67
C ASN A 356 22.45 -4.64 24.44
N GLN A 357 22.87 -5.57 25.30
CA GLN A 357 22.48 -6.99 25.17
C GLN A 357 20.98 -7.20 25.39
N TYR A 358 20.35 -6.50 26.36
CA TYR A 358 18.90 -6.50 26.50
C TYR A 358 18.22 -5.91 25.27
N PHE A 359 18.70 -4.78 24.76
CA PHE A 359 18.18 -4.13 23.55
C PHE A 359 18.25 -5.07 22.34
N LEU A 360 19.41 -5.69 22.05
CA LEU A 360 19.59 -6.63 20.94
C LEU A 360 18.63 -7.81 21.08
N SER A 361 18.57 -8.41 22.27
CA SER A 361 17.71 -9.55 22.56
C SER A 361 16.22 -9.24 22.32
N VAL A 362 15.74 -8.13 22.87
CA VAL A 362 14.35 -7.68 22.70
C VAL A 362 14.05 -7.35 21.24
N SER A 363 14.97 -6.70 20.55
CA SER A 363 14.80 -6.31 19.15
C SER A 363 14.70 -7.54 18.25
N ILE A 364 15.63 -8.49 18.36
CA ILE A 364 15.64 -9.70 17.54
C ILE A 364 14.38 -10.54 17.79
N VAL A 365 14.01 -10.76 19.06
CA VAL A 365 12.80 -11.54 19.40
C VAL A 365 11.53 -10.84 18.94
N SER A 366 11.42 -9.51 19.12
CA SER A 366 10.26 -8.77 18.66
C SER A 366 10.11 -8.78 17.13
N MET A 367 11.22 -8.70 16.39
CA MET A 367 11.23 -8.85 14.94
C MET A 367 10.78 -10.25 14.51
N LEU A 368 11.26 -11.31 15.18
CA LEU A 368 10.89 -12.69 14.91
C LEU A 368 9.38 -12.92 15.13
N LEU A 369 8.80 -12.31 16.15
CA LEU A 369 7.37 -12.43 16.48
C LEU A 369 6.46 -11.66 15.52
N THR A 370 6.97 -10.62 14.86
CA THR A 370 6.16 -9.70 14.06
C THR A 370 5.30 -10.36 12.98
N PRO A 371 5.81 -11.25 12.11
CA PRO A 371 4.97 -11.90 11.10
C PRO A 371 3.81 -12.69 11.72
N PHE A 372 4.06 -13.34 12.84
CA PHE A 372 3.01 -14.11 13.55
C PHE A 372 1.94 -13.19 14.13
N VAL A 373 2.35 -12.10 14.78
CA VAL A 373 1.40 -11.11 15.32
C VAL A 373 0.54 -10.52 14.21
N ILE A 374 1.13 -10.15 13.07
CA ILE A 374 0.38 -9.62 11.92
C ILE A 374 -0.56 -10.69 11.32
N ILE A 375 -0.13 -11.96 11.23
CA ILE A 375 -0.99 -13.05 10.74
C ILE A 375 -2.21 -13.27 11.67
N PHE A 376 -2.03 -13.16 12.97
CA PHE A 376 -3.10 -13.33 13.95
C PHE A 376 -3.81 -12.03 14.33
N SER A 377 -3.41 -10.88 13.78
CA SER A 377 -3.91 -9.56 14.17
C SER A 377 -5.43 -9.41 14.03
N ASP A 378 -6.04 -9.98 12.98
CA ASP A 378 -7.49 -9.98 12.81
C ASP A 378 -8.21 -10.67 13.95
N ARG A 379 -7.76 -11.88 14.33
CA ARG A 379 -8.35 -12.64 15.43
C ARG A 379 -8.20 -11.94 16.79
N ILE A 380 -7.03 -11.31 17.00
CA ILE A 380 -6.75 -10.52 18.22
C ILE A 380 -7.69 -9.32 18.25
N THR A 381 -7.82 -8.61 17.15
CA THR A 381 -8.68 -7.42 17.04
C THR A 381 -10.15 -7.77 17.27
N ASP A 382 -10.66 -8.84 16.67
CA ASP A 382 -12.05 -9.27 16.83
C ASP A 382 -12.37 -9.64 18.28
N LYS A 383 -11.43 -10.31 18.99
CA LYS A 383 -11.57 -10.61 20.41
C LYS A 383 -11.58 -9.35 21.27
N LEU A 384 -10.65 -8.39 21.01
CA LEU A 384 -10.57 -7.13 21.75
C LEU A 384 -11.82 -6.28 21.56
N MET A 385 -12.34 -6.21 20.34
CA MET A 385 -13.60 -5.50 20.03
C MET A 385 -14.80 -6.16 20.73
N GLY A 386 -14.86 -7.49 20.73
CA GLY A 386 -15.92 -8.23 21.45
C GLY A 386 -15.90 -8.00 22.97
N VAL A 387 -14.71 -7.90 23.58
CA VAL A 387 -14.56 -7.58 25.02
C VAL A 387 -14.99 -6.13 25.28
N SER A 388 -14.58 -5.19 24.43
CA SER A 388 -14.96 -3.78 24.54
C SER A 388 -16.49 -3.56 24.47
N GLN A 389 -17.18 -4.32 23.60
CA GLN A 389 -18.65 -4.30 23.53
C GLN A 389 -19.32 -4.83 24.79
N LYS A 390 -18.76 -5.93 25.39
CA LYS A 390 -19.29 -6.52 26.63
C LYS A 390 -19.08 -5.63 27.85
N LEU A 391 -17.98 -4.84 27.89
CA LEU A 391 -17.68 -3.90 28.97
C LEU A 391 -18.45 -2.57 28.87
N GLY A 392 -19.36 -2.43 27.89
CA GLY A 392 -20.17 -1.22 27.73
C GLY A 392 -19.37 0.03 27.36
N LEU A 393 -18.10 -0.13 26.99
CA LEU A 393 -17.23 0.95 26.52
C LEU A 393 -17.61 1.40 25.10
N LYS A 394 -18.94 1.51 24.83
CA LYS A 394 -19.45 2.28 23.71
C LYS A 394 -19.12 3.75 23.98
N LYS A 395 -17.88 4.16 23.83
CA LYS A 395 -17.63 5.57 23.52
C LYS A 395 -18.28 5.80 22.15
N ARG A 396 -19.45 6.43 22.18
CA ARG A 396 -19.95 7.20 21.04
C ARG A 396 -18.75 8.03 20.57
N LEU A 397 -18.13 7.67 19.46
CA LEU A 397 -17.45 8.67 18.66
C LEU A 397 -18.46 9.80 18.51
N PRO A 398 -18.06 11.07 18.66
CA PRO A 398 -18.99 12.16 18.53
C PRO A 398 -19.76 11.93 17.22
N SER A 399 -21.04 11.58 17.34
CA SER A 399 -21.98 11.70 16.26
C SER A 399 -21.94 13.19 15.95
N ASN A 400 -21.27 13.55 14.87
CA ASN A 400 -21.37 14.90 14.37
C ASN A 400 -22.84 15.05 14.03
N ASN A 401 -23.58 15.92 14.74
CA ASN A 401 -24.95 16.33 14.41
C ASN A 401 -25.08 16.84 12.96
N ASP A 402 -23.96 17.06 12.28
CA ASP A 402 -23.87 17.45 10.88
C ASP A 402 -24.30 16.34 9.90
N ASN A 403 -24.36 15.07 10.30
CA ASN A 403 -24.83 13.98 9.42
C ASN A 403 -26.37 13.94 9.32
N GLU A 404 -27.08 14.35 10.35
CA GLU A 404 -28.55 14.37 10.35
C GLU A 404 -29.14 15.47 9.43
N LEU A 405 -28.38 16.53 9.15
CA LEU A 405 -28.81 17.66 8.31
C LEU A 405 -28.70 17.42 6.79
N LEU A 406 -28.03 16.33 6.35
CA LEU A 406 -27.72 16.09 4.93
C LEU A 406 -28.54 14.99 4.29
N VAL A 407 -29.22 14.16 5.10
CA VAL A 407 -30.06 13.09 4.59
C VAL A 407 -31.50 13.63 4.68
N SER A 408 -32.06 14.01 3.54
CA SER A 408 -33.48 14.34 3.49
C SER A 408 -34.28 13.12 3.91
N ASP A 409 -35.29 13.30 4.77
CA ASP A 409 -36.22 12.24 5.22
C ASP A 409 -36.95 11.53 4.06
N ASP A 410 -36.82 12.04 2.84
CA ASP A 410 -37.48 11.56 1.61
C ASP A 410 -36.58 10.70 0.70
N LEU A 411 -35.45 10.15 1.17
CA LEU A 411 -34.59 9.30 0.33
C LEU A 411 -35.25 7.92 0.15
N GLU A 412 -35.87 7.72 -1.02
CA GLU A 412 -36.46 6.46 -1.45
C GLU A 412 -35.84 5.98 -2.78
N ASN A 413 -35.81 4.67 -3.00
CA ASN A 413 -35.28 4.05 -4.23
C ASN A 413 -33.84 4.47 -4.61
N HIS A 414 -33.04 4.81 -3.63
CA HIS A 414 -31.68 5.33 -3.81
C HIS A 414 -30.62 4.22 -3.85
N LEU A 415 -29.42 4.58 -4.32
CA LEU A 415 -28.24 3.76 -4.33
C LEU A 415 -27.36 4.11 -3.12
N ILE A 416 -26.94 3.11 -2.35
CA ILE A 416 -25.94 3.28 -1.29
C ILE A 416 -24.57 2.87 -1.84
N ILE A 417 -23.58 3.77 -1.76
CA ILE A 417 -22.20 3.51 -2.19
C ILE A 417 -21.32 3.48 -0.95
N ILE A 418 -20.71 2.33 -0.65
CA ILE A 418 -19.83 2.15 0.49
C ILE A 418 -18.39 2.18 0.02
N GLY A 419 -17.67 3.26 0.37
CA GLY A 419 -16.30 3.57 -0.06
C GLY A 419 -16.26 4.54 -1.24
N TYR A 420 -15.56 5.67 -1.10
CA TYR A 420 -15.36 6.71 -2.12
C TYR A 420 -13.95 6.68 -2.73
N GLY A 421 -13.38 5.50 -2.88
CA GLY A 421 -12.16 5.28 -3.66
C GLY A 421 -12.42 5.41 -5.17
N VAL A 422 -11.50 4.92 -6.01
CA VAL A 422 -11.61 5.01 -7.48
C VAL A 422 -12.95 4.45 -7.99
N ASN A 423 -13.35 3.26 -7.53
CA ASN A 423 -14.57 2.62 -7.99
C ASN A 423 -15.83 3.34 -7.49
N GLY A 424 -15.86 3.72 -6.20
CA GLY A 424 -17.00 4.44 -5.63
C GLY A 424 -17.19 5.83 -6.22
N SER A 425 -16.11 6.56 -6.48
CA SER A 425 -16.19 7.89 -7.11
C SER A 425 -16.67 7.82 -8.56
N ASN A 426 -16.25 6.81 -9.33
CA ASN A 426 -16.74 6.60 -10.68
C ASN A 426 -18.22 6.19 -10.70
N LEU A 427 -18.65 5.36 -9.74
CA LEU A 427 -20.04 4.97 -9.59
C LEU A 427 -20.91 6.17 -9.20
N ALA A 428 -20.44 7.03 -8.29
CA ALA A 428 -21.15 8.28 -7.92
C ALA A 428 -21.30 9.23 -9.12
N LYS A 429 -20.25 9.37 -9.96
CA LYS A 429 -20.34 10.14 -11.21
C LYS A 429 -21.36 9.55 -12.19
N ALA A 430 -21.37 8.23 -12.34
CA ALA A 430 -22.33 7.54 -13.19
C ALA A 430 -23.77 7.72 -12.67
N ALA A 431 -23.99 7.59 -11.37
CA ALA A 431 -25.29 7.82 -10.73
C ALA A 431 -25.76 9.27 -10.93
N THR A 432 -24.85 10.26 -10.76
CA THR A 432 -25.14 11.68 -11.04
C THR A 432 -25.55 11.89 -12.49
N SER A 433 -24.79 11.33 -13.44
CA SER A 433 -25.08 11.48 -14.87
C SER A 433 -26.38 10.81 -15.30
N SER A 434 -26.81 9.78 -14.58
CA SER A 434 -28.05 9.05 -14.82
C SER A 434 -29.22 9.54 -13.98
N SER A 435 -29.03 10.61 -13.19
CA SER A 435 -30.05 11.15 -12.26
C SER A 435 -30.57 10.10 -11.27
N ILE A 436 -29.73 9.15 -10.86
CA ILE A 436 -30.04 8.16 -9.84
C ILE A 436 -29.76 8.78 -8.48
N PRO A 437 -30.74 8.84 -7.55
CA PRO A 437 -30.47 9.32 -6.20
C PRO A 437 -29.51 8.36 -5.49
N PHE A 438 -28.49 8.90 -4.83
CA PHE A 438 -27.51 8.08 -4.12
C PHE A 438 -27.00 8.76 -2.86
N ILE A 439 -26.43 7.97 -1.99
CA ILE A 439 -25.69 8.41 -0.81
C ILE A 439 -24.40 7.62 -0.68
N VAL A 440 -23.31 8.28 -0.28
CA VAL A 440 -22.00 7.66 -0.11
C VAL A 440 -21.67 7.56 1.37
N ILE A 441 -21.08 6.45 1.79
CA ILE A 441 -20.47 6.28 3.11
C ILE A 441 -18.97 6.15 2.90
N ASP A 442 -18.16 6.99 3.55
CA ASP A 442 -16.72 6.81 3.61
C ASP A 442 -16.21 7.11 5.02
N PHE A 443 -15.13 6.43 5.42
CA PHE A 443 -14.50 6.63 6.73
C PHE A 443 -13.34 7.64 6.69
N ASP A 444 -12.93 8.14 5.51
CA ASP A 444 -11.90 9.16 5.37
C ASP A 444 -12.52 10.55 5.55
N ALA A 445 -12.24 11.15 6.71
CA ALA A 445 -12.82 12.45 7.08
C ALA A 445 -12.38 13.60 6.14
N GLU A 446 -11.21 13.51 5.51
CA GLU A 446 -10.72 14.53 4.57
C GLU A 446 -11.44 14.43 3.23
N ILE A 447 -11.59 13.21 2.71
CA ILE A 447 -12.38 12.95 1.50
C ILE A 447 -13.83 13.39 1.72
N VAL A 448 -14.44 12.96 2.82
CA VAL A 448 -15.84 13.32 3.14
C VAL A 448 -16.01 14.82 3.23
N LYS A 449 -15.10 15.53 3.93
CA LYS A 449 -15.19 16.99 4.04
C LYS A 449 -15.06 17.67 2.67
N HIS A 450 -14.07 17.28 1.89
CA HIS A 450 -13.79 17.86 0.58
C HIS A 450 -14.94 17.66 -0.42
N GLU A 451 -15.47 16.44 -0.50
CA GLU A 451 -16.55 16.12 -1.44
C GLU A 451 -17.90 16.67 -0.98
N ARG A 452 -18.12 16.78 0.34
CA ARG A 452 -19.29 17.44 0.90
C ARG A 452 -19.32 18.94 0.57
N GLU A 453 -18.17 19.63 0.65
CA GLU A 453 -18.04 21.02 0.26
C GLU A 453 -18.37 21.24 -1.24
N ARG A 454 -18.25 20.20 -2.06
CA ARG A 454 -18.66 20.18 -3.48
C ARG A 454 -20.11 19.79 -3.72
N GLY A 455 -20.87 19.54 -2.65
CA GLY A 455 -22.29 19.19 -2.74
C GLY A 455 -22.56 17.70 -2.95
N LEU A 456 -21.57 16.82 -2.82
CA LEU A 456 -21.79 15.37 -2.91
C LEU A 456 -22.52 14.86 -1.66
N PRO A 457 -23.57 14.02 -1.79
CA PRO A 457 -24.27 13.41 -0.65
C PRO A 457 -23.39 12.30 -0.05
N ILE A 458 -22.45 12.69 0.80
CA ILE A 458 -21.47 11.80 1.43
C ILE A 458 -21.49 11.98 2.95
N ILE A 459 -21.53 10.86 3.67
CA ILE A 459 -21.48 10.83 5.13
C ILE A 459 -20.18 10.20 5.62
N PHE A 460 -19.70 10.70 6.74
CA PHE A 460 -18.55 10.13 7.45
C PHE A 460 -19.03 9.00 8.35
N GLY A 461 -18.50 7.79 8.15
CA GLY A 461 -18.81 6.65 9.02
C GLY A 461 -18.12 5.36 8.61
N ASP A 462 -18.05 4.46 9.58
CA ASP A 462 -17.58 3.09 9.36
C ASP A 462 -18.80 2.18 9.10
N ALA A 463 -18.99 1.77 7.86
CA ALA A 463 -20.12 0.95 7.44
C ALA A 463 -20.16 -0.46 8.08
N THR A 464 -19.11 -0.87 8.81
CA THR A 464 -19.16 -2.08 9.63
C THR A 464 -20.01 -1.93 10.88
N GLN A 465 -20.43 -0.70 11.22
CA GLN A 465 -21.26 -0.39 12.39
C GLN A 465 -22.73 -0.24 11.98
N ASP A 466 -23.60 -1.00 12.64
CA ASP A 466 -25.04 -1.05 12.33
C ASP A 466 -25.69 0.35 12.30
N HIS A 467 -25.35 1.24 13.25
CA HIS A 467 -25.96 2.57 13.34
C HIS A 467 -25.60 3.49 12.14
N ILE A 468 -24.47 3.27 11.46
CA ILE A 468 -24.12 4.03 10.24
C ILE A 468 -24.98 3.56 9.07
N LEU A 469 -25.24 2.26 8.98
CA LEU A 469 -26.14 1.72 7.96
C LEU A 469 -27.60 2.16 8.15
N GLU A 470 -28.03 2.38 9.39
CA GLU A 470 -29.35 2.93 9.70
C GLU A 470 -29.50 4.38 9.23
N THR A 471 -28.45 5.21 9.31
CA THR A 471 -28.49 6.63 8.90
C THR A 471 -28.66 6.84 7.39
N VAL A 472 -28.44 5.80 6.58
CA VAL A 472 -28.60 5.88 5.11
C VAL A 472 -29.91 5.28 4.61
N TYR A 473 -30.90 5.08 5.48
CA TYR A 473 -32.22 4.53 5.15
C TYR A 473 -32.14 3.23 4.33
N LEU A 474 -31.37 2.27 4.84
CA LEU A 474 -31.09 1.00 4.19
C LEU A 474 -32.34 0.25 3.71
N GLN A 475 -33.47 0.38 4.45
CA GLN A 475 -34.74 -0.27 4.12
C GLN A 475 -35.43 0.34 2.90
N ASN A 476 -35.15 1.62 2.61
CA ASN A 476 -35.76 2.36 1.49
C ASN A 476 -34.84 2.36 0.26
N ALA A 477 -33.63 1.83 0.39
CA ALA A 477 -32.68 1.77 -0.71
C ALA A 477 -33.03 0.67 -1.71
N ARG A 478 -32.78 0.92 -3.00
CA ARG A 478 -32.98 -0.05 -4.08
C ARG A 478 -31.78 -0.98 -4.25
N ALA A 479 -30.58 -0.44 -4.09
CA ALA A 479 -29.35 -1.19 -4.23
C ALA A 479 -28.25 -0.63 -3.32
N ALA A 480 -27.31 -1.49 -2.95
CA ALA A 480 -26.08 -1.07 -2.29
C ALA A 480 -24.86 -1.67 -2.99
N VAL A 481 -23.80 -0.88 -3.10
CA VAL A 481 -22.54 -1.30 -3.69
C VAL A 481 -21.42 -1.16 -2.66
N ILE A 482 -20.75 -2.25 -2.36
CA ILE A 482 -19.58 -2.26 -1.49
C ILE A 482 -18.33 -2.18 -2.36
N ALA A 483 -17.68 -1.01 -2.37
CA ALA A 483 -16.53 -0.67 -3.23
C ALA A 483 -15.20 -0.54 -2.46
N ILE A 484 -15.15 -1.01 -1.21
CA ILE A 484 -13.95 -0.96 -0.36
C ILE A 484 -12.97 -2.10 -0.68
N SER A 485 -11.72 -1.94 -0.22
CA SER A 485 -10.63 -2.93 -0.47
C SER A 485 -10.38 -3.88 0.70
N ASP A 486 -10.99 -3.65 1.86
CA ASP A 486 -10.83 -4.48 3.07
C ASP A 486 -11.81 -5.64 3.05
N ASN A 487 -11.28 -6.86 2.86
CA ASN A 487 -12.09 -8.08 2.77
C ASN A 487 -12.88 -8.38 4.06
N VAL A 488 -12.29 -8.15 5.23
CA VAL A 488 -12.95 -8.46 6.51
C VAL A 488 -14.07 -7.46 6.78
N ALA A 489 -13.80 -6.17 6.52
CA ALA A 489 -14.84 -5.15 6.59
C ALA A 489 -15.96 -5.44 5.59
N THR A 490 -15.63 -5.80 4.35
CA THR A 490 -16.61 -6.19 3.31
C THR A 490 -17.54 -7.30 3.80
N LYS A 491 -17.01 -8.38 4.34
CA LYS A 491 -17.82 -9.51 4.87
C LYS A 491 -18.71 -9.09 6.04
N THR A 492 -18.19 -8.22 6.91
CA THR A 492 -18.96 -7.70 8.05
C THR A 492 -20.11 -6.81 7.57
N ILE A 493 -19.85 -5.95 6.58
CA ILE A 493 -20.87 -5.07 6.00
C ILE A 493 -21.95 -5.89 5.31
N VAL A 494 -21.59 -6.92 4.51
CA VAL A 494 -22.57 -7.83 3.87
C VAL A 494 -23.49 -8.45 4.93
N LYS A 495 -22.92 -9.01 6.01
CA LYS A 495 -23.71 -9.60 7.13
C LYS A 495 -24.63 -8.58 7.77
N ASN A 496 -24.14 -7.37 8.04
CA ASN A 496 -24.93 -6.34 8.69
C ASN A 496 -26.06 -5.83 7.77
N ILE A 497 -25.80 -5.65 6.48
CA ILE A 497 -26.83 -5.29 5.50
C ILE A 497 -27.91 -6.37 5.47
N ARG A 498 -27.55 -7.65 5.38
CA ARG A 498 -28.52 -8.76 5.36
C ARG A 498 -29.31 -8.93 6.64
N LYS A 499 -28.75 -8.54 7.79
CA LYS A 499 -29.48 -8.49 9.04
C LYS A 499 -30.62 -7.47 9.06
N HIS A 500 -30.46 -6.38 8.29
CA HIS A 500 -31.42 -5.26 8.24
C HIS A 500 -32.36 -5.32 7.02
N SER A 501 -31.93 -5.94 5.91
CA SER A 501 -32.71 -6.03 4.67
C SER A 501 -32.32 -7.26 3.85
N ASP A 502 -33.28 -8.17 3.64
CA ASP A 502 -33.11 -9.35 2.80
C ASP A 502 -33.37 -9.05 1.31
N SER A 503 -34.08 -7.95 1.00
CA SER A 503 -34.55 -7.60 -0.35
C SER A 503 -33.64 -6.63 -1.10
N LEU A 504 -32.72 -5.96 -0.40
CA LEU A 504 -31.81 -4.98 -1.00
C LEU A 504 -30.87 -5.65 -2.00
N TYR A 505 -30.82 -5.17 -3.24
CA TYR A 505 -29.86 -5.70 -4.24
C TYR A 505 -28.44 -5.28 -3.88
N LEU A 506 -27.59 -6.26 -3.54
CA LEU A 506 -26.26 -6.03 -3.00
C LEU A 506 -25.17 -6.48 -3.97
N VAL A 507 -24.44 -5.51 -4.50
CA VAL A 507 -23.27 -5.73 -5.35
C VAL A 507 -21.99 -5.56 -4.52
N VAL A 508 -21.11 -6.53 -4.59
CA VAL A 508 -19.88 -6.53 -3.79
C VAL A 508 -18.68 -6.64 -4.70
N ARG A 509 -17.78 -5.67 -4.60
CA ARG A 509 -16.46 -5.76 -5.20
C ARG A 509 -15.56 -6.63 -4.34
N THR A 510 -14.85 -7.57 -4.96
CA THR A 510 -13.74 -8.28 -4.33
C THR A 510 -12.50 -8.21 -5.20
N ARG A 511 -11.34 -8.38 -4.60
CA ARG A 511 -10.08 -8.47 -5.34
C ARG A 511 -9.83 -9.88 -5.87
N PHE A 512 -10.25 -10.89 -5.13
CA PHE A 512 -9.86 -12.27 -5.39
C PHE A 512 -11.04 -13.18 -5.72
N ILE A 513 -10.87 -14.01 -6.75
CA ILE A 513 -11.85 -15.04 -7.15
C ILE A 513 -12.21 -15.98 -5.97
N LYS A 514 -11.25 -16.34 -5.12
CA LYS A 514 -11.48 -17.26 -3.98
C LYS A 514 -12.47 -16.76 -2.94
N GLU A 515 -12.82 -15.49 -2.96
CA GLU A 515 -13.75 -14.86 -1.99
C GLU A 515 -15.19 -14.86 -2.48
N ILE A 516 -15.40 -15.15 -3.75
CA ILE A 516 -16.72 -15.11 -4.41
C ILE A 516 -17.73 -16.01 -3.69
N SER A 517 -17.40 -17.27 -3.48
CA SER A 517 -18.32 -18.25 -2.86
C SER A 517 -18.69 -17.85 -1.43
N GLU A 518 -17.75 -17.32 -0.66
CA GLU A 518 -18.01 -16.89 0.71
C GLU A 518 -18.91 -15.64 0.74
N LEU A 519 -18.71 -14.68 -0.17
CA LEU A 519 -19.54 -13.47 -0.26
C LEU A 519 -20.96 -13.78 -0.71
N PHE A 520 -21.15 -14.71 -1.66
CA PHE A 520 -22.48 -15.21 -2.00
C PHE A 520 -23.16 -15.94 -0.83
N ALA A 521 -22.41 -16.78 -0.10
CA ALA A 521 -22.93 -17.46 1.08
C ALA A 521 -23.33 -16.52 2.20
N LEU A 522 -22.69 -15.33 2.29
CA LEU A 522 -23.04 -14.25 3.22
C LEU A 522 -24.24 -13.42 2.76
N GLY A 523 -24.70 -13.60 1.51
CA GLY A 523 -25.90 -12.98 0.98
C GLY A 523 -25.67 -11.88 -0.07
N ALA A 524 -24.49 -11.74 -0.65
CA ALA A 524 -24.33 -10.87 -1.82
C ALA A 524 -25.16 -11.39 -2.99
N ASP A 525 -25.82 -10.49 -3.76
CA ASP A 525 -26.55 -10.86 -4.97
C ASP A 525 -25.59 -10.95 -6.16
N GLU A 526 -24.60 -10.06 -6.19
CA GLU A 526 -23.56 -10.04 -7.22
C GLU A 526 -22.20 -9.77 -6.61
N VAL A 527 -21.20 -10.50 -7.09
CA VAL A 527 -19.80 -10.34 -6.65
C VAL A 527 -18.92 -10.13 -7.87
N ILE A 528 -18.21 -9.00 -7.90
CA ILE A 528 -17.35 -8.59 -9.00
C ILE A 528 -15.89 -8.72 -8.59
N PRO A 529 -15.16 -9.74 -9.06
CA PRO A 529 -13.74 -9.91 -8.81
C PRO A 529 -12.92 -9.02 -9.76
N GLU A 530 -12.34 -7.95 -9.21
CA GLU A 530 -11.66 -6.90 -9.97
C GLU A 530 -10.50 -7.41 -10.85
N GLU A 531 -9.63 -8.26 -10.30
CA GLU A 531 -8.48 -8.81 -11.05
C GLU A 531 -8.94 -9.67 -12.24
N PHE A 532 -10.03 -10.39 -12.07
CA PHE A 532 -10.60 -11.22 -13.12
C PHE A 532 -11.28 -10.39 -14.21
N GLU A 533 -12.16 -9.45 -13.85
CA GLU A 533 -12.84 -8.58 -14.81
C GLU A 533 -11.84 -7.69 -15.57
N THR A 534 -10.77 -7.24 -14.92
CA THR A 534 -9.67 -6.54 -15.59
C THR A 534 -9.00 -7.45 -16.64
N SER A 535 -8.79 -8.74 -16.33
CA SER A 535 -8.25 -9.71 -17.29
C SER A 535 -9.19 -9.91 -18.49
N VAL A 536 -10.50 -9.99 -18.24
CA VAL A 536 -11.53 -10.07 -19.29
C VAL A 536 -11.43 -8.86 -20.21
N GLN A 537 -11.35 -7.65 -19.67
CA GLN A 537 -11.20 -6.43 -20.48
C GLN A 537 -9.90 -6.43 -21.30
N ILE A 538 -8.79 -6.84 -20.69
CA ILE A 538 -7.50 -6.90 -21.40
C ILE A 538 -7.58 -7.85 -22.59
N PHE A 539 -8.04 -9.09 -22.42
CA PHE A 539 -8.10 -10.01 -23.54
C PHE A 539 -9.15 -9.61 -24.57
N THR A 540 -10.27 -9.01 -24.18
CA THR A 540 -11.25 -8.45 -25.11
C THR A 540 -10.59 -7.44 -26.05
N HIS A 541 -9.85 -6.47 -25.50
CA HIS A 541 -9.12 -5.49 -26.32
C HIS A 541 -8.04 -6.14 -27.22
N VAL A 542 -7.36 -7.17 -26.72
CA VAL A 542 -6.39 -7.93 -27.52
C VAL A 542 -7.10 -8.63 -28.69
N LEU A 543 -8.20 -9.34 -28.43
CA LEU A 543 -8.96 -10.06 -29.47
C LEU A 543 -9.51 -9.09 -30.53
N HIS A 544 -10.01 -7.91 -30.13
CA HIS A 544 -10.40 -6.86 -31.09
C HIS A 544 -9.25 -6.46 -32.02
N ASN A 545 -8.02 -6.34 -31.48
CA ASN A 545 -6.85 -5.99 -32.29
C ASN A 545 -6.46 -7.12 -33.27
N PHE A 546 -6.80 -8.37 -32.94
CA PHE A 546 -6.63 -9.52 -33.83
C PHE A 546 -7.81 -9.71 -34.79
N LEU A 547 -8.74 -8.73 -34.90
CA LEU A 547 -9.90 -8.73 -35.77
C LEU A 547 -10.86 -9.93 -35.54
N VAL A 548 -10.92 -10.43 -34.31
CA VAL A 548 -11.93 -11.40 -33.89
C VAL A 548 -13.27 -10.67 -33.81
N SER A 549 -14.35 -11.32 -34.30
CA SER A 549 -15.68 -10.71 -34.31
C SER A 549 -16.22 -10.47 -32.90
N GLU A 550 -17.04 -9.41 -32.70
CA GLU A 550 -17.64 -9.10 -31.39
C GLU A 550 -18.45 -10.30 -30.86
N ASP A 551 -19.22 -10.99 -31.71
CA ASP A 551 -20.01 -12.17 -31.32
C ASP A 551 -19.13 -13.31 -30.78
N GLU A 552 -17.97 -13.52 -31.37
CA GLU A 552 -17.02 -14.54 -30.93
C GLU A 552 -16.33 -14.14 -29.64
N ILE A 553 -15.98 -12.85 -29.50
CA ILE A 553 -15.42 -12.30 -28.27
C ILE A 553 -16.43 -12.46 -27.14
N ASP A 554 -17.70 -12.11 -27.34
CA ASP A 554 -18.75 -12.24 -26.34
C ASP A 554 -18.96 -13.71 -25.91
N GLN A 555 -18.94 -14.65 -26.86
CA GLN A 555 -18.99 -16.07 -26.54
C GLN A 555 -17.80 -16.53 -25.69
N ILE A 556 -16.58 -16.06 -26.02
CA ILE A 556 -15.38 -16.38 -25.25
C ILE A 556 -15.49 -15.77 -23.83
N VAL A 557 -15.92 -14.51 -23.71
CA VAL A 557 -16.14 -13.82 -22.44
C VAL A 557 -17.17 -14.55 -21.59
N GLU A 558 -18.33 -14.92 -22.17
CA GLU A 558 -19.36 -15.68 -21.47
C GLU A 558 -18.84 -17.03 -20.99
N LYS A 559 -18.10 -17.74 -21.84
CA LYS A 559 -17.51 -19.03 -21.48
C LYS A 559 -16.50 -18.90 -20.37
N VAL A 560 -15.59 -17.92 -20.44
CA VAL A 560 -14.57 -17.66 -19.40
C VAL A 560 -15.22 -17.23 -18.09
N ARG A 561 -16.28 -16.41 -18.12
CA ARG A 561 -17.07 -16.08 -16.94
C ARG A 561 -17.80 -17.31 -16.38
N ALA A 562 -18.43 -18.12 -17.23
CA ALA A 562 -19.14 -19.32 -16.82
C ALA A 562 -18.20 -20.32 -16.13
N ASP A 563 -17.03 -20.60 -16.69
CA ASP A 563 -16.05 -21.53 -16.14
C ASP A 563 -15.54 -21.07 -14.76
N ASN A 564 -15.36 -19.75 -14.55
CA ASN A 564 -14.85 -19.22 -13.29
C ASN A 564 -15.93 -18.84 -12.27
N TYR A 565 -17.14 -18.45 -12.70
CA TYR A 565 -18.22 -18.03 -11.81
C TYR A 565 -19.17 -19.17 -11.44
N GLN A 566 -19.48 -20.09 -12.36
CA GLN A 566 -20.43 -21.19 -12.09
C GLN A 566 -19.86 -22.24 -11.16
N LEU A 567 -18.57 -22.48 -11.17
CA LEU A 567 -17.88 -23.35 -10.21
C LEU A 567 -18.04 -22.88 -8.74
N PHE A 568 -18.35 -21.59 -8.53
CA PHE A 568 -18.46 -20.97 -7.21
C PHE A 568 -19.90 -20.61 -6.81
N LYS A 569 -20.85 -20.61 -7.75
CA LYS A 569 -22.27 -20.29 -7.48
C LYS A 569 -23.02 -21.42 -6.81
N GLY A 570 -22.42 -22.62 -6.56
CA GLY A 570 -23.15 -23.75 -5.94
C GLY A 570 -24.66 -23.67 -6.26
N GLU A 571 -25.41 -24.72 -6.36
CA GLU A 571 -26.81 -24.82 -6.82
C GLU A 571 -27.83 -23.79 -6.25
N LEU A 572 -27.52 -22.48 -6.26
CA LEU A 572 -28.41 -21.39 -5.84
C LEU A 572 -29.12 -20.85 -7.09
N LYS A 573 -30.43 -21.04 -7.09
CA LYS A 573 -31.48 -20.54 -7.99
C LYS A 573 -30.99 -19.59 -9.07
N GLN A 574 -30.89 -20.07 -10.30
CA GLN A 574 -30.71 -19.24 -11.49
C GLN A 574 -31.78 -18.14 -11.49
N PRO A 575 -31.43 -16.86 -11.60
CA PRO A 575 -32.39 -15.88 -12.05
C PRO A 575 -32.84 -16.35 -13.44
N LYS A 576 -34.15 -16.36 -13.68
CA LYS A 576 -34.71 -16.64 -15.00
C LYS A 576 -34.17 -15.58 -15.96
N SER A 577 -33.02 -15.82 -16.57
CA SER A 577 -32.57 -15.06 -17.71
C SER A 577 -33.53 -15.40 -18.84
N PHE A 578 -34.29 -14.42 -19.29
CA PHE A 578 -34.95 -14.47 -20.56
C PHE A 578 -33.82 -14.69 -21.60
N LYS A 579 -33.60 -15.93 -22.03
CA LYS A 579 -32.86 -16.20 -23.25
C LYS A 579 -33.77 -15.79 -24.40
N PRO A 580 -33.42 -14.78 -25.19
CA PRO A 580 -34.08 -14.60 -26.46
C PRO A 580 -33.88 -15.90 -27.22
N ASN A 581 -34.96 -16.50 -27.72
CA ASN A 581 -34.88 -17.67 -28.58
C ASN A 581 -33.90 -17.39 -29.72
N ASN A 582 -32.89 -18.24 -29.93
CA ASN A 582 -31.88 -18.18 -30.97
C ASN A 582 -32.47 -18.36 -32.42
N LEU A 583 -33.72 -18.00 -32.64
CA LEU A 583 -34.36 -17.99 -33.97
C LEU A 583 -34.01 -16.73 -34.79
N LEU A 584 -33.26 -15.78 -34.24
CA LEU A 584 -32.83 -14.54 -34.91
C LEU A 584 -31.30 -14.38 -35.02
N ALA A 585 -30.53 -15.45 -34.81
CA ALA A 585 -29.06 -15.40 -34.85
C ALA A 585 -28.46 -14.97 -36.21
N ASP A 586 -29.27 -14.99 -37.27
CA ASP A 586 -28.82 -14.62 -38.63
C ASP A 586 -29.20 -13.19 -39.06
N PHE A 587 -29.79 -12.37 -38.15
CA PHE A 587 -30.26 -11.03 -38.52
C PHE A 587 -29.62 -9.97 -37.62
N ASN A 588 -28.57 -9.32 -38.11
CA ASN A 588 -27.93 -8.19 -37.41
C ASN A 588 -28.70 -6.90 -37.67
N ILE A 589 -28.85 -6.07 -36.61
CA ILE A 589 -29.31 -4.69 -36.72
C ILE A 589 -28.09 -3.82 -36.57
N ILE A 590 -27.72 -3.11 -37.62
CA ILE A 590 -26.56 -2.20 -37.61
C ILE A 590 -27.04 -0.77 -37.87
N CYS A 591 -26.33 0.21 -37.28
CA CYS A 591 -26.53 1.64 -37.53
C CYS A 591 -25.44 2.14 -38.47
N ILE A 592 -25.83 2.63 -39.65
CA ILE A 592 -24.91 3.21 -40.63
C ILE A 592 -25.14 4.73 -40.73
N ASN A 593 -24.05 5.48 -40.80
CA ASN A 593 -24.12 6.91 -41.08
C ASN A 593 -24.04 7.14 -42.59
N ILE A 594 -24.99 7.85 -43.17
CA ILE A 594 -24.97 8.23 -44.57
C ILE A 594 -23.96 9.37 -44.76
N ALA A 595 -22.82 9.03 -45.36
CA ALA A 595 -21.74 9.98 -45.64
C ALA A 595 -21.98 10.79 -46.96
N ALA A 596 -21.21 11.87 -47.12
CA ALA A 596 -21.31 12.69 -48.33
C ALA A 596 -20.96 11.96 -49.63
N ASP A 597 -20.14 10.91 -49.54
CA ASP A 597 -19.66 10.12 -50.68
C ASP A 597 -20.69 9.04 -51.13
N SER A 598 -21.80 8.88 -50.39
CA SER A 598 -22.85 7.91 -50.69
C SER A 598 -23.81 8.43 -51.79
N ASN A 599 -23.28 8.97 -52.87
CA ASN A 599 -24.05 9.61 -53.96
C ASN A 599 -25.09 8.68 -54.62
N GLU A 600 -24.94 7.35 -54.48
CA GLU A 600 -25.83 6.38 -55.08
C GLU A 600 -27.16 6.26 -54.35
N PHE A 601 -27.18 6.60 -53.04
CA PHE A 601 -28.34 6.45 -52.13
C PHE A 601 -28.98 7.78 -51.77
N LEU A 602 -28.25 8.90 -51.90
CA LEU A 602 -28.72 10.21 -51.47
C LEU A 602 -29.82 10.78 -52.36
N GLY A 603 -30.89 11.27 -51.70
CA GLY A 603 -31.94 12.03 -52.39
C GLY A 603 -32.91 11.20 -53.25
N LYS A 604 -32.76 9.86 -53.27
CA LYS A 604 -33.67 8.97 -54.00
C LYS A 604 -34.71 8.39 -53.02
N PRO A 605 -35.97 8.22 -53.44
CA PRO A 605 -36.97 7.53 -52.68
C PRO A 605 -36.56 6.07 -52.37
N LEU A 606 -36.86 5.60 -51.15
CA LEU A 606 -36.53 4.22 -50.74
C LEU A 606 -37.18 3.16 -51.68
N LEU A 607 -38.29 3.49 -52.29
CA LEU A 607 -38.95 2.66 -53.28
C LEU A 607 -38.06 2.40 -54.51
N GLU A 608 -37.38 3.45 -55.01
CA GLU A 608 -36.48 3.35 -56.15
C GLU A 608 -35.19 2.58 -55.81
N LEU A 609 -34.70 2.75 -54.58
CA LEU A 609 -33.49 2.07 -54.10
C LEU A 609 -33.70 0.55 -53.96
N ASN A 610 -34.94 0.13 -53.75
CA ASN A 610 -35.37 -1.28 -53.61
C ASN A 610 -34.37 -2.14 -52.82
N LEU A 611 -33.98 -1.63 -51.65
CA LEU A 611 -32.88 -2.15 -50.84
C LEU A 611 -33.05 -3.62 -50.44
N ARG A 612 -34.31 -4.05 -50.29
CA ARG A 612 -34.62 -5.44 -49.98
C ARG A 612 -34.30 -6.38 -51.13
N ALA A 613 -34.60 -5.99 -52.37
CA ALA A 613 -34.37 -6.82 -53.53
C ALA A 613 -32.89 -6.77 -53.99
N ASN A 614 -32.25 -5.59 -53.88
CA ASN A 614 -30.90 -5.39 -54.38
C ASN A 614 -29.81 -5.82 -53.38
N TYR A 615 -30.06 -5.61 -52.06
CA TYR A 615 -29.07 -5.85 -51.01
C TYR A 615 -29.57 -6.82 -49.93
N GLY A 616 -30.82 -7.27 -49.96
CA GLY A 616 -31.39 -8.18 -48.94
C GLY A 616 -31.48 -7.55 -47.53
N ILE A 617 -31.55 -6.22 -47.46
CA ILE A 617 -31.60 -5.44 -46.18
C ILE A 617 -32.94 -4.72 -46.03
N ASN A 618 -33.37 -4.53 -44.79
CA ASN A 618 -34.55 -3.73 -44.43
C ASN A 618 -34.13 -2.54 -43.59
N ILE A 619 -34.70 -1.35 -43.86
CA ILE A 619 -34.56 -0.19 -42.97
C ILE A 619 -35.60 -0.28 -41.87
N ILE A 620 -35.13 -0.24 -40.60
CA ILE A 620 -35.97 -0.30 -39.40
C ILE A 620 -36.29 1.09 -38.88
N GLY A 621 -35.34 2.05 -39.06
CA GLY A 621 -35.50 3.41 -38.58
C GLY A 621 -34.48 4.34 -39.22
N ILE A 622 -34.81 5.63 -39.25
CA ILE A 622 -33.91 6.70 -39.69
C ILE A 622 -33.85 7.76 -38.58
N LYS A 623 -32.65 8.01 -38.07
CA LYS A 623 -32.42 9.14 -37.13
C LYS A 623 -31.83 10.31 -37.90
N ARG A 624 -32.60 11.38 -38.00
CA ARG A 624 -32.20 12.63 -38.63
C ARG A 624 -32.06 13.71 -37.59
N LYS A 625 -30.86 14.21 -37.39
CA LYS A 625 -30.50 15.11 -36.28
C LYS A 625 -30.83 14.42 -34.93
N GLU A 626 -31.75 14.99 -34.14
CA GLU A 626 -32.20 14.42 -32.85
C GLU A 626 -33.51 13.61 -32.93
N LYS A 627 -34.15 13.54 -34.11
CA LYS A 627 -35.47 12.91 -34.26
C LYS A 627 -35.33 11.53 -34.91
N LEU A 628 -35.91 10.51 -34.27
CA LEU A 628 -35.98 9.13 -34.77
C LEU A 628 -37.33 8.90 -35.49
N PHE A 629 -37.23 8.50 -36.76
CA PHE A 629 -38.38 8.07 -37.58
C PHE A 629 -38.44 6.56 -37.57
N GLN A 630 -39.42 5.98 -36.90
CA GLN A 630 -39.65 4.51 -36.78
C GLN A 630 -40.60 3.98 -37.86
N THR A 631 -41.43 4.81 -38.44
CA THR A 631 -42.30 4.42 -39.55
C THR A 631 -41.70 4.93 -40.83
N ILE A 632 -41.14 4.02 -41.61
CA ILE A 632 -40.46 4.30 -42.88
C ILE A 632 -41.46 4.13 -44.01
N ARG A 633 -41.60 5.16 -44.86
CA ARG A 633 -42.48 5.15 -46.02
C ARG A 633 -41.67 4.93 -47.31
N PRO A 634 -42.30 4.33 -48.33
CA PRO A 634 -41.63 4.11 -49.61
C PRO A 634 -41.08 5.39 -50.28
N ASP A 635 -41.73 6.53 -50.01
CA ASP A 635 -41.39 7.84 -50.56
C ASP A 635 -40.30 8.57 -49.71
N ASP A 636 -39.93 8.03 -48.57
CA ASP A 636 -38.89 8.64 -47.74
C ASP A 636 -37.52 8.60 -48.47
N VAL A 637 -36.73 9.66 -48.29
CA VAL A 637 -35.42 9.81 -48.91
C VAL A 637 -34.33 9.85 -47.82
N LEU A 638 -33.17 9.28 -48.12
CA LEU A 638 -31.97 9.35 -47.29
C LEU A 638 -31.25 10.67 -47.54
N LEU A 639 -30.89 11.36 -46.47
CA LEU A 639 -30.14 12.61 -46.56
C LEU A 639 -28.76 12.44 -45.91
N GLN A 640 -27.84 13.27 -46.32
CA GLN A 640 -26.52 13.31 -45.74
C GLN A 640 -26.59 13.55 -44.23
N GLY A 641 -25.88 12.74 -43.44
CA GLY A 641 -25.85 12.81 -41.99
C GLY A 641 -26.99 12.07 -41.29
N ASP A 642 -27.87 11.38 -42.05
CA ASP A 642 -28.84 10.45 -41.49
C ASP A 642 -28.14 9.21 -40.90
N ARG A 643 -28.61 8.77 -39.72
CA ARG A 643 -28.26 7.47 -39.16
C ARG A 643 -29.37 6.49 -39.49
N VAL A 644 -29.05 5.50 -40.30
CA VAL A 644 -30.00 4.51 -40.77
C VAL A 644 -29.81 3.20 -40.02
N TYR A 645 -30.85 2.72 -39.36
CA TYR A 645 -30.87 1.42 -38.71
C TYR A 645 -31.37 0.39 -39.73
N ILE A 646 -30.48 -0.53 -40.08
CA ILE A 646 -30.76 -1.56 -41.08
C ILE A 646 -30.70 -2.94 -40.45
N GLN A 647 -31.53 -3.85 -40.96
CA GLN A 647 -31.58 -5.26 -40.62
C GLN A 647 -31.26 -6.11 -41.86
N GLY A 648 -30.30 -7.03 -41.72
CA GLY A 648 -29.94 -7.93 -42.80
C GLY A 648 -28.90 -8.96 -42.35
N LYS A 649 -28.52 -9.87 -43.27
CA LYS A 649 -27.37 -10.74 -43.06
C LYS A 649 -26.08 -9.90 -43.11
N GLN A 650 -25.07 -10.28 -42.33
CA GLN A 650 -23.81 -9.57 -42.28
C GLN A 650 -23.17 -9.34 -43.65
N SER A 651 -23.12 -10.40 -44.46
CA SER A 651 -22.61 -10.36 -45.85
C SER A 651 -23.34 -9.36 -46.76
N ASN A 652 -24.63 -9.12 -46.51
CA ASN A 652 -25.48 -8.23 -47.28
C ASN A 652 -25.31 -6.77 -46.85
N ILE A 653 -25.07 -6.56 -45.55
CA ILE A 653 -24.83 -5.23 -44.95
C ILE A 653 -23.48 -4.70 -45.40
N GLU A 654 -22.47 -5.55 -45.56
CA GLU A 654 -21.14 -5.16 -46.04
C GLU A 654 -21.11 -4.77 -47.54
N GLN A 655 -22.13 -5.14 -48.28
CA GLN A 655 -22.30 -4.77 -49.69
C GLN A 655 -23.08 -3.45 -49.89
N PHE A 656 -23.81 -3.02 -48.89
CA PHE A 656 -24.52 -1.76 -48.83
C PHE A 656 -23.64 -0.64 -48.26
#